data_f83e3c07dfd7751ffc61284fc114379b
#
_entry.id   f83e3c07dfd7751ffc61284fc114379b
#
_cell.length_a   1.000
_cell.length_b   1.000
_cell.length_c   1.000
_cell.angle_alpha   90.00
_cell.angle_beta   90.00
_cell.angle_gamma   90.00
#
_symmetry.space_group_name_H-M   'P 1'
#
loop_
_entity.id
_entity.type
_entity.pdbx_description
1 polymer ?
#
loop_
_entity_poly.entity_id
_entity_poly.type
_entity_poly.pdbx_seq_one_letter_code
_entity_poly.pdbx_strand_id
1 'polypeptide(L)'
;MPPPSLQRRHILKIVVLTVFGTLLAWYLSAILSFAGNSYGFNNRFSEVAIQHHWWFLVWSNLVVLKGYLLVAAGYVLLIYPLVRLWGKVRAFARWGVVWRTLLFACLLYGFFIFKLMLEKPYFGDYSYLLGWYDALGRVCGTGVQDAVHAMITQVFPLTAIVCAAGFYLFELRRWFTRAARPLLFSFSAVAGILALFVVSGYGVNRVPDMEELAGGKKRPKNIVILGSDSLRADHLSCNGYHRLTSPNIDRIAAKGVNFERCLTPIASTLESLTSMFSSQYPHTHGVRHMFPSRAMVDRANQEAPSLGAELKRQGYDTAVIGDWCACGFNELPMGFEKIIVSDFDNFRVYMSEVVFLHHQILPLFFDNHVGHMLFPKLKSFANYMTPEVVTDQVIDRIKQRAGDRQPFLLFGYYSCTHLPYKTPTHYAKMWTDPKYDGPHKHELALNVDEFIGGTDINEKWSKLPRKEVEQITALYDGCVRMFDDSVGRVVAELEKQGLLDDTIILVTGDHGDDLFEPNCTFGHGTTFNGGDQANHVPAIFYVPGLEKPQRHAQLSRTLDFAPTLLDLVGVPAQPRFEGASLAPLIRGEKKSLGLAYFGETSYLFFRRTIPGEDPLFIPPMDETTFIDPDFDFHFVLKDKFQDAVLKTKEHCVRTERFKYIRTPGVNRSIERLFDLREDPHCERDMKTRYPEVKARLSAAMDEWLTTHKQSTTAEIYGILGEDTLQPTAP
;
A
#
# COMPACT_ATOMS: atom_id res chain seq x y z
N MET A 1 -62.56 9.96 2.04
CA MET A 1 -61.09 9.73 2.10
C MET A 1 -60.86 8.51 2.97
N PRO A 2 -59.99 7.56 2.59
CA PRO A 2 -59.71 6.42 3.46
C PRO A 2 -59.05 6.89 4.79
N PRO A 3 -59.25 6.14 5.86
CA PRO A 3 -58.72 6.51 7.17
C PRO A 3 -57.19 6.73 7.14
N PRO A 4 -56.65 7.66 7.96
CA PRO A 4 -55.23 8.07 7.92
C PRO A 4 -54.24 6.91 8.06
N SER A 5 -54.62 5.83 8.69
CA SER A 5 -53.81 4.60 8.85
C SER A 5 -53.69 3.80 7.52
N LEU A 6 -54.75 3.72 6.74
CA LEU A 6 -54.77 3.06 5.45
C LEU A 6 -53.96 3.85 4.42
N GLN A 7 -54.04 5.17 4.45
CA GLN A 7 -53.26 6.05 3.55
C GLN A 7 -51.74 5.96 3.86
N ARG A 8 -51.36 5.83 5.14
CA ARG A 8 -49.96 5.63 5.53
C ARG A 8 -49.38 4.29 5.04
N ARG A 9 -50.14 3.19 5.22
CA ARG A 9 -49.73 1.86 4.74
C ARG A 9 -49.60 1.83 3.21
N HIS A 10 -50.45 2.54 2.50
CA HIS A 10 -50.42 2.64 1.04
C HIS A 10 -49.15 3.39 0.58
N ILE A 11 -48.85 4.54 1.17
CA ILE A 11 -47.61 5.29 0.87
C ILE A 11 -46.36 4.44 1.16
N LEU A 12 -46.29 3.77 2.30
CA LEU A 12 -45.15 2.91 2.64
C LEU A 12 -44.98 1.78 1.60
N LYS A 13 -46.05 1.10 1.21
CA LYS A 13 -46.03 0.05 0.18
C LYS A 13 -45.45 0.56 -1.13
N ILE A 14 -45.91 1.74 -1.60
CA ILE A 14 -45.38 2.34 -2.82
C ILE A 14 -43.91 2.69 -2.69
N VAL A 15 -43.49 3.30 -1.59
CA VAL A 15 -42.08 3.63 -1.34
C VAL A 15 -41.21 2.37 -1.37
N VAL A 16 -41.63 1.33 -0.65
CA VAL A 16 -40.93 0.03 -0.63
C VAL A 16 -40.80 -0.56 -2.02
N LEU A 17 -41.93 -0.71 -2.72
CA LEU A 17 -41.94 -1.29 -4.08
C LEU A 17 -41.11 -0.47 -5.06
N THR A 18 -41.14 0.86 -4.99
CA THR A 18 -40.36 1.73 -5.89
C THR A 18 -38.87 1.60 -5.61
N VAL A 19 -38.45 1.68 -4.32
CA VAL A 19 -37.02 1.57 -3.95
C VAL A 19 -36.46 0.19 -4.27
N PHE A 20 -37.15 -0.88 -3.85
CA PHE A 20 -36.68 -2.24 -4.14
C PHE A 20 -36.72 -2.55 -5.64
N GLY A 21 -37.75 -2.10 -6.37
CA GLY A 21 -37.83 -2.28 -7.82
C GLY A 21 -36.71 -1.57 -8.57
N THR A 22 -36.38 -0.32 -8.17
CA THR A 22 -35.28 0.45 -8.77
C THR A 22 -33.92 -0.19 -8.51
N LEU A 23 -33.66 -0.60 -7.27
CA LEU A 23 -32.38 -1.23 -6.89
C LEU A 23 -32.26 -2.64 -7.50
N LEU A 24 -33.36 -3.39 -7.62
CA LEU A 24 -33.35 -4.68 -8.32
C LEU A 24 -33.06 -4.49 -9.81
N ALA A 25 -33.65 -3.49 -10.44
CA ALA A 25 -33.38 -3.16 -11.85
C ALA A 25 -31.89 -2.79 -12.03
N TRP A 26 -31.32 -2.01 -11.11
CA TRP A 26 -29.88 -1.69 -11.11
C TRP A 26 -29.02 -2.95 -10.96
N TYR A 27 -29.34 -3.82 -9.99
CA TYR A 27 -28.65 -5.09 -9.80
C TYR A 27 -28.68 -5.96 -11.07
N LEU A 28 -29.85 -6.13 -11.69
CA LEU A 28 -29.98 -6.91 -12.91
C LEU A 28 -29.25 -6.27 -14.11
N SER A 29 -29.29 -4.93 -14.21
CA SER A 29 -28.54 -4.20 -15.23
C SER A 29 -27.04 -4.41 -15.08
N ALA A 30 -26.51 -4.40 -13.84
CA ALA A 30 -25.10 -4.65 -13.59
C ALA A 30 -24.69 -6.09 -14.00
N ILE A 31 -25.52 -7.10 -13.70
CA ILE A 31 -25.28 -8.48 -14.15
C ILE A 31 -25.28 -8.57 -15.68
N LEU A 32 -26.24 -7.95 -16.34
CA LEU A 32 -26.33 -7.97 -17.81
C LEU A 32 -25.16 -7.23 -18.47
N SER A 33 -24.75 -6.10 -17.91
CA SER A 33 -23.58 -5.34 -18.38
C SER A 33 -22.29 -6.14 -18.19
N PHE A 34 -22.14 -6.84 -17.08
CA PHE A 34 -21.01 -7.75 -16.84
C PHE A 34 -20.96 -8.88 -17.88
N ALA A 35 -22.09 -9.50 -18.19
CA ALA A 35 -22.16 -10.56 -19.19
C ALA A 35 -21.88 -10.08 -20.62
N GLY A 36 -22.04 -8.77 -20.90
CA GLY A 36 -21.84 -8.16 -22.22
C GLY A 36 -20.49 -7.50 -22.45
N ASN A 37 -19.79 -7.16 -21.39
CA ASN A 37 -18.49 -6.47 -21.46
C ASN A 37 -17.40 -7.38 -20.93
N SER A 38 -16.52 -7.89 -21.82
CA SER A 38 -15.22 -8.38 -21.42
C SER A 38 -14.40 -7.18 -20.92
N TYR A 39 -14.35 -6.97 -19.61
CA TYR A 39 -13.49 -5.96 -19.01
C TYR A 39 -12.02 -6.20 -19.39
N GLY A 40 -11.29 -5.11 -19.65
CA GLY A 40 -9.99 -5.01 -20.28
C GLY A 40 -8.80 -5.73 -19.65
N PHE A 41 -8.97 -6.53 -18.63
CA PHE A 41 -8.00 -7.57 -18.30
C PHE A 41 -8.29 -8.77 -19.21
N ASN A 42 -7.55 -8.81 -20.31
CA ASN A 42 -7.39 -9.93 -21.21
C ASN A 42 -8.42 -11.08 -21.06
N ASN A 43 -9.07 -11.48 -22.13
CA ASN A 43 -9.97 -12.64 -22.24
C ASN A 43 -9.51 -13.92 -21.50
N ARG A 44 -8.23 -14.03 -21.16
CA ARG A 44 -7.61 -15.12 -20.41
C ARG A 44 -8.22 -15.31 -19.01
N PHE A 45 -8.43 -14.22 -18.25
CA PHE A 45 -9.00 -14.33 -16.90
C PHE A 45 -10.49 -14.65 -16.92
N SER A 46 -11.23 -14.09 -17.88
CA SER A 46 -12.67 -14.37 -18.01
C SER A 46 -12.93 -15.83 -18.38
N GLU A 47 -12.12 -16.42 -19.26
CA GLU A 47 -12.20 -17.84 -19.60
C GLU A 47 -11.93 -18.72 -18.41
N VAL A 48 -10.85 -18.47 -17.66
CA VAL A 48 -10.50 -19.22 -16.44
C VAL A 48 -11.60 -19.07 -15.38
N ALA A 49 -12.12 -17.86 -15.18
CA ALA A 49 -13.20 -17.60 -14.22
C ALA A 49 -14.47 -18.40 -14.55
N ILE A 50 -14.88 -18.43 -15.80
CA ILE A 50 -16.08 -19.15 -16.26
C ILE A 50 -15.85 -20.67 -16.20
N GLN A 51 -14.70 -21.15 -16.63
CA GLN A 51 -14.43 -22.60 -16.69
C GLN A 51 -14.22 -23.24 -15.32
N HIS A 52 -13.50 -22.58 -14.42
CA HIS A 52 -13.06 -23.19 -13.16
C HIS A 52 -13.76 -22.61 -11.93
N HIS A 53 -14.32 -21.39 -12.00
CA HIS A 53 -14.84 -20.67 -10.83
C HIS A 53 -16.24 -20.06 -11.02
N TRP A 54 -17.08 -20.58 -11.94
CA TRP A 54 -18.43 -20.07 -12.18
C TRP A 54 -19.29 -20.00 -10.91
N TRP A 55 -19.13 -20.95 -9.99
CA TRP A 55 -19.83 -21.00 -8.70
C TRP A 55 -19.46 -19.81 -7.81
N PHE A 56 -18.19 -19.35 -7.86
CA PHE A 56 -17.73 -18.16 -7.12
C PHE A 56 -18.39 -16.89 -7.68
N LEU A 57 -18.55 -16.78 -8.99
CA LEU A 57 -19.28 -15.67 -9.62
C LEU A 57 -20.71 -15.64 -9.14
N VAL A 58 -21.39 -16.77 -9.07
CA VAL A 58 -22.78 -16.87 -8.56
C VAL A 58 -22.83 -16.48 -7.09
N TRP A 59 -21.94 -17.05 -6.25
CA TRP A 59 -21.87 -16.72 -4.83
C TRP A 59 -21.59 -15.25 -4.58
N SER A 60 -20.64 -14.66 -5.28
CA SER A 60 -20.29 -13.25 -5.17
C SER A 60 -21.46 -12.34 -5.50
N ASN A 61 -22.23 -12.66 -6.56
CA ASN A 61 -23.46 -11.92 -6.90
C ASN A 61 -24.52 -12.03 -5.80
N LEU A 62 -24.65 -13.18 -5.14
CA LEU A 62 -25.56 -13.32 -3.98
C LEU A 62 -25.10 -12.48 -2.77
N VAL A 63 -23.80 -12.38 -2.52
CA VAL A 63 -23.24 -11.49 -1.48
C VAL A 63 -23.54 -10.03 -1.82
N VAL A 64 -23.34 -9.64 -3.07
CA VAL A 64 -23.68 -8.29 -3.55
C VAL A 64 -25.18 -8.01 -3.43
N LEU A 65 -26.06 -8.97 -3.74
CA LEU A 65 -27.50 -8.86 -3.55
C LEU A 65 -27.87 -8.53 -2.09
N LYS A 66 -27.20 -9.12 -1.10
CA LYS A 66 -27.35 -8.72 0.31
C LYS A 66 -27.10 -7.22 0.50
N GLY A 67 -26.06 -6.67 -0.15
CA GLY A 67 -25.76 -5.23 -0.13
C GLY A 67 -26.93 -4.39 -0.69
N TYR A 68 -27.47 -4.77 -1.84
CA TYR A 68 -28.65 -4.09 -2.41
C TYR A 68 -29.86 -4.11 -1.49
N LEU A 69 -30.12 -5.24 -0.82
CA LEU A 69 -31.23 -5.35 0.13
C LEU A 69 -31.04 -4.44 1.36
N LEU A 70 -29.81 -4.36 1.88
CA LEU A 70 -29.49 -3.48 3.01
C LEU A 70 -29.61 -1.99 2.63
N VAL A 71 -29.13 -1.61 1.45
CA VAL A 71 -29.29 -0.24 0.93
C VAL A 71 -30.75 0.07 0.69
N ALA A 72 -31.52 -0.86 0.12
CA ALA A 72 -32.98 -0.68 -0.07
C ALA A 72 -33.68 -0.41 1.27
N ALA A 73 -33.36 -1.19 2.29
CA ALA A 73 -33.92 -0.97 3.65
C ALA A 73 -33.54 0.41 4.20
N GLY A 74 -32.26 0.79 4.12
CA GLY A 74 -31.78 2.12 4.54
C GLY A 74 -32.45 3.26 3.77
N TYR A 75 -32.60 3.12 2.44
CA TYR A 75 -33.28 4.09 1.59
C TYR A 75 -34.77 4.24 1.97
N VAL A 76 -35.46 3.14 2.19
CA VAL A 76 -36.85 3.20 2.66
C VAL A 76 -36.96 3.98 3.97
N LEU A 77 -36.05 3.73 4.92
CA LEU A 77 -36.02 4.43 6.20
C LEU A 77 -35.79 5.95 6.05
N LEU A 78 -34.92 6.37 5.13
CA LEU A 78 -34.63 7.80 4.91
C LEU A 78 -35.66 8.49 4.01
N ILE A 79 -36.15 7.83 2.95
CA ILE A 79 -37.03 8.42 1.96
C ILE A 79 -38.49 8.48 2.43
N TYR A 80 -38.98 7.50 3.17
CA TYR A 80 -40.38 7.48 3.59
C TYR A 80 -40.82 8.72 4.40
N PRO A 81 -40.02 9.20 5.40
CA PRO A 81 -40.31 10.46 6.08
C PRO A 81 -40.41 11.65 5.13
N LEU A 82 -39.45 11.76 4.20
CA LEU A 82 -39.37 12.86 3.23
C LEU A 82 -40.59 12.87 2.29
N VAL A 83 -40.92 11.72 1.74
CA VAL A 83 -42.09 11.57 0.83
C VAL A 83 -43.38 11.95 1.54
N ARG A 84 -43.55 11.62 2.84
CA ARG A 84 -44.69 11.99 3.66
C ARG A 84 -44.75 13.47 3.98
N LEU A 85 -43.64 14.07 4.35
CA LEU A 85 -43.57 15.50 4.69
C LEU A 85 -43.81 16.37 3.45
N TRP A 86 -43.15 16.06 2.36
CA TRP A 86 -43.30 16.80 1.10
C TRP A 86 -44.69 16.65 0.47
N GLY A 87 -45.38 15.54 0.71
CA GLY A 87 -46.77 15.39 0.32
C GLY A 87 -47.75 16.39 0.94
N LYS A 88 -47.33 17.09 1.99
CA LYS A 88 -48.09 18.16 2.64
C LYS A 88 -47.86 19.54 2.03
N VAL A 89 -46.76 19.72 1.26
CA VAL A 89 -46.43 20.98 0.61
C VAL A 89 -47.22 21.11 -0.66
N ARG A 90 -48.00 22.20 -0.85
CA ARG A 90 -48.93 22.40 -1.96
C ARG A 90 -48.25 22.22 -3.35
N ALA A 91 -47.05 22.69 -3.51
CA ALA A 91 -46.29 22.57 -4.76
C ALA A 91 -46.01 21.12 -5.17
N PHE A 92 -45.75 20.25 -4.19
CA PHE A 92 -45.40 18.84 -4.43
C PHE A 92 -46.53 17.85 -4.17
N ALA A 93 -47.66 18.32 -3.64
CA ALA A 93 -48.82 17.49 -3.36
C ALA A 93 -49.41 16.86 -4.65
N ARG A 94 -49.22 17.54 -5.81
CA ARG A 94 -49.65 17.05 -7.13
C ARG A 94 -48.77 15.92 -7.68
N TRP A 95 -47.54 15.76 -7.18
CA TRP A 95 -46.65 14.70 -7.62
C TRP A 95 -47.11 13.37 -7.00
N GLY A 96 -47.17 12.32 -7.82
CA GLY A 96 -47.43 10.97 -7.33
C GLY A 96 -46.35 10.49 -6.34
N VAL A 97 -46.71 9.58 -5.47
CA VAL A 97 -45.78 9.00 -4.45
C VAL A 97 -44.55 8.38 -5.11
N VAL A 98 -44.74 7.71 -6.28
CA VAL A 98 -43.63 7.12 -7.04
C VAL A 98 -42.61 8.17 -7.45
N TRP A 99 -43.03 9.26 -8.07
CA TRP A 99 -42.13 10.31 -8.53
C TRP A 99 -41.35 11.00 -7.39
N ARG A 100 -42.01 11.24 -6.26
CA ARG A 100 -41.34 11.76 -5.06
C ARG A 100 -40.32 10.77 -4.52
N THR A 101 -40.63 9.48 -4.53
CA THR A 101 -39.70 8.42 -4.09
C THR A 101 -38.48 8.35 -4.99
N LEU A 102 -38.67 8.36 -6.32
CA LEU A 102 -37.59 8.35 -7.29
C LEU A 102 -36.69 9.59 -7.16
N LEU A 103 -37.30 10.79 -7.01
CA LEU A 103 -36.54 12.03 -6.80
C LEU A 103 -35.62 11.93 -5.58
N PHE A 104 -36.14 11.51 -4.43
CA PHE A 104 -35.31 11.37 -3.22
C PHE A 104 -34.30 10.23 -3.32
N ALA A 105 -34.62 9.14 -4.02
CA ALA A 105 -33.66 8.07 -4.30
C ALA A 105 -32.50 8.57 -5.17
N CYS A 106 -32.79 9.31 -6.23
CA CYS A 106 -31.78 9.93 -7.08
C CYS A 106 -30.92 10.96 -6.33
N LEU A 107 -31.53 11.79 -5.48
CA LEU A 107 -30.78 12.76 -4.66
C LEU A 107 -29.87 12.07 -3.65
N LEU A 108 -30.32 11.02 -2.99
CA LEU A 108 -29.48 10.23 -2.09
C LEU A 108 -28.35 9.52 -2.84
N TYR A 109 -28.64 8.92 -3.99
CA TYR A 109 -27.63 8.28 -4.83
C TYR A 109 -26.58 9.29 -5.29
N GLY A 110 -27.00 10.43 -5.84
CA GLY A 110 -26.12 11.51 -6.26
C GLY A 110 -25.26 12.05 -5.09
N PHE A 111 -25.86 12.15 -3.90
CA PHE A 111 -25.12 12.54 -2.69
C PHE A 111 -24.02 11.52 -2.35
N PHE A 112 -24.30 10.22 -2.37
CA PHE A 112 -23.29 9.20 -2.06
C PHE A 112 -22.21 9.11 -3.12
N ILE A 113 -22.55 9.22 -4.41
CA ILE A 113 -21.56 9.34 -5.51
C ILE A 113 -20.67 10.54 -5.27
N PHE A 114 -21.26 11.69 -4.99
CA PHE A 114 -20.51 12.93 -4.77
C PHE A 114 -19.59 12.83 -3.54
N LYS A 115 -20.08 12.24 -2.44
CA LYS A 115 -19.29 11.97 -1.24
C LYS A 115 -18.08 11.06 -1.57
N LEU A 116 -18.32 9.95 -2.26
CA LEU A 116 -17.25 9.01 -2.65
C LEU A 116 -16.19 9.71 -3.49
N MET A 117 -16.58 10.54 -4.42
CA MET A 117 -15.66 11.29 -5.29
C MET A 117 -14.84 12.33 -4.54
N LEU A 118 -15.41 12.96 -3.50
CA LEU A 118 -14.66 13.87 -2.64
C LEU A 118 -13.63 13.14 -1.78
N GLU A 119 -13.96 11.94 -1.30
CA GLU A 119 -13.08 11.13 -0.46
C GLU A 119 -12.03 10.38 -1.29
N LYS A 120 -12.44 9.79 -2.42
CA LYS A 120 -11.63 8.94 -3.30
C LYS A 120 -11.74 9.41 -4.75
N PRO A 121 -11.10 10.50 -5.14
CA PRO A 121 -11.27 11.12 -6.47
C PRO A 121 -10.78 10.25 -7.63
N TYR A 122 -9.96 9.26 -7.34
CA TYR A 122 -9.44 8.27 -8.29
C TYR A 122 -10.39 7.10 -8.57
N PHE A 123 -11.54 7.01 -7.89
CA PHE A 123 -12.47 5.88 -7.99
C PHE A 123 -13.36 5.92 -9.26
N GLY A 124 -12.90 6.49 -10.31
CA GLY A 124 -13.56 6.58 -11.61
C GLY A 124 -13.34 7.94 -12.27
N ASP A 125 -13.54 8.00 -13.56
CA ASP A 125 -13.44 9.25 -14.33
C ASP A 125 -14.66 10.15 -14.12
N TYR A 126 -14.75 10.78 -12.96
CA TYR A 126 -15.81 11.73 -12.60
C TYR A 126 -15.29 13.18 -12.54
N SER A 127 -14.20 13.48 -13.24
CA SER A 127 -13.56 14.79 -13.26
C SER A 127 -14.54 15.94 -13.56
N TYR A 128 -15.55 15.70 -14.42
CA TYR A 128 -16.60 16.66 -14.74
C TYR A 128 -17.49 17.03 -13.53
N LEU A 129 -17.75 16.09 -12.61
CA LEU A 129 -18.55 16.35 -11.41
C LEU A 129 -17.76 17.09 -10.33
N LEU A 130 -16.45 16.95 -10.30
CA LEU A 130 -15.57 17.66 -9.36
C LEU A 130 -15.18 19.05 -9.85
N GLY A 131 -15.35 19.35 -11.13
CA GLY A 131 -14.93 20.63 -11.72
C GLY A 131 -15.52 21.85 -11.02
N TRP A 132 -16.79 21.81 -10.59
CA TRP A 132 -17.41 22.88 -9.82
C TRP A 132 -16.84 23.00 -8.40
N TYR A 133 -16.48 21.87 -7.75
CA TYR A 133 -15.87 21.87 -6.43
C TYR A 133 -14.46 22.46 -6.46
N ASP A 134 -13.69 22.17 -7.49
CA ASP A 134 -12.39 22.78 -7.72
C ASP A 134 -12.52 24.28 -8.06
N ALA A 135 -13.54 24.65 -8.85
CA ALA A 135 -13.87 26.04 -9.13
C ALA A 135 -14.22 26.82 -7.84
N LEU A 136 -14.92 26.18 -6.90
CA LEU A 136 -15.22 26.76 -5.60
C LEU A 136 -13.93 27.08 -4.82
N GLY A 137 -12.97 26.16 -4.79
CA GLY A 137 -11.67 26.38 -4.15
C GLY A 137 -10.87 27.52 -4.80
N ARG A 138 -10.92 27.61 -6.14
CA ARG A 138 -10.26 28.70 -6.90
C ARG A 138 -10.87 30.08 -6.67
N VAL A 139 -12.21 30.16 -6.54
CA VAL A 139 -12.93 31.42 -6.40
C VAL A 139 -13.05 31.86 -4.96
N CYS A 140 -13.38 30.96 -4.04
CA CYS A 140 -13.71 31.26 -2.64
C CYS A 140 -12.59 30.90 -1.65
N GLY A 141 -11.52 30.28 -2.13
CA GLY A 141 -10.39 29.82 -1.30
C GLY A 141 -10.59 28.42 -0.71
N THR A 142 -9.47 27.80 -0.30
CA THR A 142 -9.42 26.44 0.23
C THR A 142 -10.24 26.25 1.50
N GLY A 143 -10.27 27.23 2.39
CA GLY A 143 -11.06 27.16 3.63
C GLY A 143 -12.56 26.97 3.42
N VAL A 144 -13.13 27.60 2.37
CA VAL A 144 -14.54 27.38 2.00
C VAL A 144 -14.72 26.00 1.38
N GLN A 145 -13.76 25.55 0.60
CA GLN A 145 -13.76 24.19 0.03
C GLN A 145 -13.73 23.12 1.13
N ASP A 146 -12.89 23.29 2.16
CA ASP A 146 -12.79 22.38 3.31
C ASP A 146 -14.07 22.36 4.15
N ALA A 147 -14.69 23.54 4.36
CA ALA A 147 -15.98 23.64 5.05
C ALA A 147 -17.09 22.91 4.28
N VAL A 148 -17.12 23.03 2.95
CA VAL A 148 -18.08 22.30 2.09
C VAL A 148 -17.81 20.80 2.13
N HIS A 149 -16.54 20.40 2.14
CA HIS A 149 -16.13 19.01 2.28
C HIS A 149 -16.67 18.43 3.61
N ALA A 150 -16.37 19.07 4.74
CA ALA A 150 -16.86 18.64 6.06
C ALA A 150 -18.40 18.62 6.13
N MET A 151 -19.06 19.58 5.50
CA MET A 151 -20.52 19.64 5.46
C MET A 151 -21.13 18.44 4.73
N ILE A 152 -20.55 18.05 3.59
CA ILE A 152 -21.04 16.93 2.77
C ILE A 152 -20.67 15.58 3.40
N THR A 153 -19.46 15.42 3.88
CA THR A 153 -18.98 14.10 4.36
C THR A 153 -19.42 13.77 5.77
N GLN A 154 -19.67 14.78 6.63
CA GLN A 154 -19.96 14.61 8.05
C GLN A 154 -21.31 15.17 8.46
N VAL A 155 -21.58 16.45 8.19
CA VAL A 155 -22.75 17.14 8.76
C VAL A 155 -24.07 16.67 8.15
N PHE A 156 -24.16 16.58 6.82
CA PHE A 156 -25.40 16.12 6.16
C PHE A 156 -25.77 14.68 6.48
N PRO A 157 -24.88 13.68 6.46
CA PRO A 157 -25.22 12.31 6.84
C PRO A 157 -25.74 12.23 8.29
N LEU A 158 -25.05 12.86 9.21
CA LEU A 158 -25.46 12.88 10.62
C LEU A 158 -26.83 13.54 10.80
N THR A 159 -27.04 14.69 10.17
CA THR A 159 -28.30 15.41 10.21
C THR A 159 -29.46 14.58 9.65
N ALA A 160 -29.24 13.92 8.50
CA ALA A 160 -30.25 13.05 7.88
C ALA A 160 -30.64 11.88 8.81
N ILE A 161 -29.66 11.25 9.45
CA ILE A 161 -29.88 10.16 10.41
C ILE A 161 -30.66 10.67 11.63
N VAL A 162 -30.26 11.79 12.22
CA VAL A 162 -30.92 12.39 13.39
C VAL A 162 -32.36 12.80 13.06
N CYS A 163 -32.59 13.41 11.91
CA CYS A 163 -33.93 13.79 11.45
C CYS A 163 -34.83 12.56 11.22
N ALA A 164 -34.30 11.52 10.59
CA ALA A 164 -35.03 10.27 10.38
C ALA A 164 -35.36 9.59 11.72
N ALA A 165 -34.39 9.49 12.62
CA ALA A 165 -34.60 8.94 13.98
C ALA A 165 -35.63 9.75 14.75
N GLY A 166 -35.54 11.09 14.73
CA GLY A 166 -36.54 11.98 15.38
C GLY A 166 -37.95 11.78 14.84
N PHE A 167 -38.08 11.63 13.50
CA PHE A 167 -39.35 11.34 12.87
C PHE A 167 -39.94 9.99 13.34
N TYR A 168 -39.14 8.93 13.40
CA TYR A 168 -39.59 7.62 13.84
C TYR A 168 -39.89 7.59 15.33
N LEU A 169 -39.10 8.25 16.16
CA LEU A 169 -39.37 8.40 17.60
C LEU A 169 -40.71 9.15 17.85
N PHE A 170 -40.98 10.20 17.06
CA PHE A 170 -42.24 10.93 17.13
C PHE A 170 -43.43 10.08 16.70
N GLU A 171 -43.31 9.30 15.64
CA GLU A 171 -44.37 8.36 15.22
C GLU A 171 -44.54 7.22 16.24
N LEU A 172 -43.44 6.72 16.80
CA LEU A 172 -43.42 5.70 17.83
C LEU A 172 -44.12 6.20 19.12
N ARG A 173 -43.78 7.44 19.55
CA ARG A 173 -44.47 8.08 20.70
C ARG A 173 -45.97 8.19 20.45
N ARG A 174 -46.42 8.55 19.24
CA ARG A 174 -47.86 8.58 18.89
C ARG A 174 -48.52 7.20 18.90
N TRP A 175 -47.76 6.16 18.58
CA TRP A 175 -48.23 4.79 18.64
C TRP A 175 -48.31 4.30 20.10
N PHE A 176 -47.31 4.58 20.94
CA PHE A 176 -47.26 4.22 22.36
C PHE A 176 -48.30 4.96 23.22
N THR A 177 -48.65 6.19 22.88
CA THR A 177 -49.75 6.90 23.58
C THR A 177 -51.13 6.30 23.27
N ARG A 178 -51.23 5.40 22.29
CA ARG A 178 -52.47 4.70 21.90
C ARG A 178 -52.48 3.20 22.26
N ALA A 179 -51.34 2.60 22.53
CA ALA A 179 -51.15 1.20 22.87
C ALA A 179 -50.61 1.08 24.32
N ALA A 180 -51.19 0.20 25.08
CA ALA A 180 -51.01 0.07 26.53
C ALA A 180 -49.54 0.03 27.02
N ARG A 181 -49.35 0.63 28.20
CA ARG A 181 -48.11 0.77 29.00
C ARG A 181 -47.22 -0.49 29.24
N PRO A 182 -47.68 -1.77 29.13
CA PRO A 182 -46.83 -2.91 29.43
C PRO A 182 -45.70 -3.19 28.39
N LEU A 183 -45.83 -2.73 27.13
CA LEU A 183 -44.79 -2.93 26.13
C LEU A 183 -43.58 -2.01 26.32
N LEU A 184 -43.76 -0.84 26.94
CA LEU A 184 -42.66 0.09 27.24
C LEU A 184 -41.66 -0.51 28.23
N PHE A 185 -42.17 -1.26 29.21
CA PHE A 185 -41.36 -1.89 30.27
C PHE A 185 -40.48 -3.02 29.69
N SER A 186 -41.03 -3.80 28.77
CA SER A 186 -40.28 -4.90 28.10
C SER A 186 -39.18 -4.38 27.17
N PHE A 187 -39.44 -3.28 26.47
CA PHE A 187 -38.43 -2.69 25.56
C PHE A 187 -37.29 -1.99 26.32
N SER A 188 -37.62 -1.31 27.42
CA SER A 188 -36.62 -0.70 28.31
C SER A 188 -35.77 -1.75 29.03
N ALA A 189 -36.34 -2.90 29.37
CA ALA A 189 -35.60 -4.02 29.95
C ALA A 189 -34.66 -4.68 28.95
N VAL A 190 -35.10 -4.90 27.71
CA VAL A 190 -34.24 -5.45 26.64
C VAL A 190 -33.13 -4.48 26.23
N ALA A 191 -33.43 -3.18 26.11
CA ALA A 191 -32.41 -2.15 25.86
C ALA A 191 -31.42 -2.01 27.02
N GLY A 192 -31.90 -2.13 28.27
CA GLY A 192 -31.06 -2.15 29.48
C GLY A 192 -30.16 -3.39 29.54
N ILE A 193 -30.67 -4.56 29.17
CA ILE A 193 -29.88 -5.80 29.09
C ILE A 193 -28.85 -5.74 27.97
N LEU A 194 -29.20 -5.20 26.80
CA LEU A 194 -28.23 -4.98 25.69
C LEU A 194 -27.15 -3.95 26.06
N ALA A 195 -27.52 -2.86 26.75
CA ALA A 195 -26.58 -1.88 27.27
C ALA A 195 -25.65 -2.48 28.34
N LEU A 196 -26.20 -3.32 29.24
CA LEU A 196 -25.42 -4.08 30.24
C LEU A 196 -24.49 -5.10 29.56
N PHE A 197 -24.92 -5.77 28.48
CA PHE A 197 -24.08 -6.68 27.71
C PHE A 197 -22.94 -5.94 26.97
N VAL A 198 -23.19 -4.76 26.42
CA VAL A 198 -22.17 -3.92 25.80
C VAL A 198 -21.18 -3.36 26.83
N VAL A 199 -21.69 -2.91 27.98
CA VAL A 199 -20.86 -2.37 29.09
C VAL A 199 -20.06 -3.48 29.77
N SER A 200 -20.64 -4.69 29.96
CA SER A 200 -19.93 -5.83 30.54
C SER A 200 -18.88 -6.41 29.60
N GLY A 201 -19.10 -6.36 28.29
CA GLY A 201 -18.10 -6.75 27.27
C GLY A 201 -16.86 -5.82 27.26
N TYR A 202 -17.01 -4.57 27.68
CA TYR A 202 -15.90 -3.63 27.84
C TYR A 202 -15.17 -3.70 29.18
N GLY A 203 -15.78 -4.30 30.21
CA GLY A 203 -15.27 -4.28 31.59
C GLY A 203 -14.52 -5.52 32.05
N VAL A 204 -14.62 -6.65 31.35
CA VAL A 204 -14.13 -7.95 31.86
C VAL A 204 -12.75 -8.36 31.37
N ASN A 205 -12.11 -7.58 30.49
CA ASN A 205 -10.78 -7.88 29.97
C ASN A 205 -9.62 -7.18 30.69
N ARG A 206 -9.82 -6.68 31.92
CA ARG A 206 -8.71 -6.29 32.78
C ARG A 206 -8.58 -7.32 33.90
N VAL A 207 -7.74 -8.34 33.64
CA VAL A 207 -7.16 -9.14 34.70
C VAL A 207 -6.10 -8.23 35.37
N PRO A 208 -6.21 -7.98 36.71
CA PRO A 208 -5.17 -7.22 37.41
C PRO A 208 -3.86 -7.99 37.37
N ASP A 209 -2.77 -7.28 37.00
CA ASP A 209 -1.42 -7.82 36.97
C ASP A 209 -0.99 -8.29 38.35
N MET A 210 -0.91 -9.60 38.59
CA MET A 210 -0.44 -10.22 39.84
C MET A 210 1.09 -10.37 39.87
N GLU A 211 1.87 -9.52 39.24
CA GLU A 211 3.29 -9.72 38.96
C GLU A 211 4.26 -8.61 39.37
N GLU A 212 3.92 -7.83 40.40
CA GLU A 212 4.92 -6.99 41.05
C GLU A 212 5.93 -7.76 41.92
N LEU A 213 5.86 -9.10 41.98
CA LEU A 213 6.61 -9.92 42.96
C LEU A 213 7.64 -10.88 42.39
N ALA A 214 7.96 -10.86 41.10
CA ALA A 214 8.99 -11.74 40.52
C ALA A 214 10.17 -10.95 39.95
N GLY A 215 11.31 -10.98 40.61
CA GLY A 215 12.55 -10.31 40.23
C GLY A 215 13.04 -10.60 38.82
N GLY A 216 13.17 -9.57 38.09
CA GLY A 216 14.04 -9.11 37.04
C GLY A 216 14.87 -10.06 36.22
N LYS A 217 14.28 -10.77 35.25
CA LYS A 217 14.98 -10.96 33.95
C LYS A 217 14.47 -9.88 33.00
N LYS A 218 15.40 -9.09 32.43
CA LYS A 218 15.08 -8.08 31.40
C LYS A 218 14.27 -8.75 30.30
N ARG A 219 13.10 -8.22 29.99
CA ARG A 219 12.21 -8.71 28.93
C ARG A 219 12.97 -8.64 27.60
N PRO A 220 12.91 -9.64 26.69
CA PRO A 220 13.39 -9.49 25.34
C PRO A 220 12.60 -8.35 24.64
N LYS A 221 13.27 -7.50 23.87
CA LYS A 221 12.64 -6.37 23.19
C LYS A 221 11.74 -6.86 22.07
N ASN A 222 10.58 -6.22 21.91
CA ASN A 222 9.74 -6.37 20.73
C ASN A 222 10.39 -5.72 19.51
N ILE A 223 9.98 -6.15 18.31
CA ILE A 223 10.40 -5.56 17.04
C ILE A 223 9.16 -5.21 16.23
N VAL A 224 9.07 -3.95 15.80
CA VAL A 224 8.05 -3.45 14.87
C VAL A 224 8.77 -2.89 13.65
N ILE A 225 8.48 -3.45 12.47
CA ILE A 225 8.96 -2.94 11.19
C ILE A 225 7.76 -2.30 10.49
N LEU A 226 7.89 -1.06 10.06
CA LEU A 226 6.89 -0.33 9.29
C LEU A 226 7.49 0.01 7.94
N GLY A 227 6.99 -0.62 6.91
CA GLY A 227 7.47 -0.46 5.54
C GLY A 227 6.40 0.03 4.58
N SER A 228 6.79 0.83 3.59
CA SER A 228 5.92 1.12 2.46
C SER A 228 6.62 0.77 1.16
N ASP A 229 5.87 0.15 0.26
CA ASP A 229 6.30 -0.18 -1.09
C ASP A 229 6.67 1.09 -1.84
N SER A 230 7.79 1.05 -2.56
CA SER A 230 8.31 2.18 -3.35
C SER A 230 8.63 3.46 -2.53
N LEU A 231 8.96 3.34 -1.24
CA LEU A 231 9.25 4.50 -0.39
C LEU A 231 10.69 4.99 -0.55
N ARG A 232 10.83 6.15 -1.16
CA ARG A 232 12.13 6.81 -1.37
C ARG A 232 12.63 7.50 -0.11
N ALA A 233 13.90 7.30 0.22
CA ALA A 233 14.55 7.97 1.35
C ALA A 233 14.70 9.48 1.14
N ASP A 234 14.95 9.92 -0.08
CA ASP A 234 15.18 11.32 -0.45
C ASP A 234 13.89 12.17 -0.48
N HIS A 235 12.71 11.54 -0.38
CA HIS A 235 11.43 12.22 -0.21
C HIS A 235 10.98 12.35 1.25
N LEU A 236 11.81 11.96 2.22
CA LEU A 236 11.53 12.20 3.64
C LEU A 236 12.11 13.52 4.11
N SER A 237 11.33 14.31 4.86
CA SER A 237 11.77 15.62 5.37
C SER A 237 12.95 15.52 6.35
N CYS A 238 13.08 14.43 7.12
CA CYS A 238 14.27 14.18 7.96
C CYS A 238 15.56 13.96 7.15
N ASN A 239 15.48 13.65 5.87
CA ASN A 239 16.62 13.50 4.97
C ASN A 239 16.89 14.76 4.12
N GLY A 240 16.23 15.86 4.44
CA GLY A 240 16.45 17.16 3.79
C GLY A 240 15.53 17.45 2.59
N TYR A 241 14.46 16.65 2.42
CA TYR A 241 13.47 16.96 1.38
C TYR A 241 12.80 18.31 1.65
N HIS A 242 12.55 19.07 0.59
CA HIS A 242 12.07 20.47 0.71
C HIS A 242 10.61 20.60 1.18
N ARG A 243 9.81 19.52 1.11
CA ARG A 243 8.43 19.45 1.61
C ARG A 243 8.40 18.71 2.95
N LEU A 244 7.48 19.09 3.84
CA LEU A 244 7.27 18.41 5.13
C LEU A 244 6.40 17.15 4.93
N THR A 245 6.98 16.15 4.33
CA THR A 245 6.30 14.89 3.94
C THR A 245 6.19 13.89 5.09
N SER A 246 7.12 13.93 6.06
CA SER A 246 7.27 12.86 7.05
C SER A 246 7.43 13.33 8.52
N PRO A 247 6.58 14.23 9.04
CA PRO A 247 6.78 14.80 10.39
C PRO A 247 6.70 13.79 11.53
N ASN A 248 6.02 12.65 11.37
CA ASN A 248 5.98 11.58 12.38
C ASN A 248 7.27 10.75 12.34
N ILE A 249 7.74 10.39 11.14
CA ILE A 249 9.00 9.69 10.92
C ILE A 249 10.18 10.59 11.35
N ASP A 250 10.12 11.89 11.10
CA ASP A 250 11.11 12.86 11.56
C ASP A 250 11.28 12.82 13.09
N ARG A 251 10.18 12.65 13.85
CA ARG A 251 10.23 12.50 15.30
C ARG A 251 10.90 11.20 15.74
N ILE A 252 10.75 10.13 14.98
CA ILE A 252 11.47 8.86 15.22
C ILE A 252 12.95 9.06 14.94
N ALA A 253 13.31 9.64 13.80
CA ALA A 253 14.69 9.93 13.41
C ALA A 253 15.39 10.85 14.41
N ALA A 254 14.68 11.86 14.96
CA ALA A 254 15.21 12.78 15.96
C ALA A 254 15.48 12.13 17.33
N LYS A 255 15.00 10.91 17.59
CA LYS A 255 15.23 10.14 18.81
C LYS A 255 15.99 8.83 18.56
N GLY A 256 16.26 8.49 17.32
CA GLY A 256 16.76 7.20 16.88
C GLY A 256 18.06 7.30 16.09
N VAL A 257 18.24 6.35 15.20
CA VAL A 257 19.39 6.22 14.29
C VAL A 257 18.89 6.29 12.85
N ASN A 258 19.44 7.19 12.06
CA ASN A 258 19.14 7.32 10.64
C ASN A 258 20.36 6.95 9.80
N PHE A 259 20.26 5.88 9.01
CA PHE A 259 21.25 5.52 8.00
C PHE A 259 20.83 6.19 6.68
N GLU A 260 21.54 7.24 6.32
CA GLU A 260 21.15 8.14 5.21
C GLU A 260 21.28 7.52 3.82
N ARG A 261 22.04 6.43 3.67
CA ARG A 261 22.30 5.77 2.37
C ARG A 261 22.09 4.27 2.49
N CYS A 262 20.84 3.87 2.63
CA CYS A 262 20.45 2.47 2.60
C CYS A 262 19.95 2.08 1.21
N LEU A 263 20.52 1.03 0.63
CA LEU A 263 20.19 0.58 -0.72
C LEU A 263 19.63 -0.85 -0.70
N THR A 264 18.55 -1.07 -1.44
CA THR A 264 18.05 -2.44 -1.69
C THR A 264 18.81 -3.08 -2.87
N PRO A 265 19.16 -4.37 -2.83
CA PRO A 265 19.90 -5.03 -3.90
C PRO A 265 19.10 -5.16 -5.21
N ILE A 266 17.79 -5.05 -5.12
CA ILE A 266 16.87 -5.15 -6.26
C ILE A 266 15.63 -4.32 -5.98
N ALA A 267 15.22 -3.48 -6.94
CA ALA A 267 14.03 -2.64 -6.79
C ALA A 267 12.80 -3.36 -7.36
N SER A 268 12.30 -4.35 -6.62
CA SER A 268 11.08 -5.11 -6.95
C SER A 268 10.60 -5.83 -5.70
N THR A 269 9.33 -5.72 -5.39
CA THR A 269 8.73 -6.05 -4.09
C THR A 269 9.06 -7.46 -3.60
N LEU A 270 8.73 -8.48 -4.37
CA LEU A 270 8.89 -9.88 -3.95
C LEU A 270 10.36 -10.23 -3.68
N GLU A 271 11.25 -9.84 -4.59
CA GLU A 271 12.68 -10.11 -4.51
C GLU A 271 13.35 -9.31 -3.41
N SER A 272 12.97 -8.03 -3.24
CA SER A 272 13.57 -7.17 -2.23
C SER A 272 13.14 -7.55 -0.81
N LEU A 273 11.85 -7.88 -0.60
CA LEU A 273 11.37 -8.40 0.68
C LEU A 273 12.02 -9.75 1.02
N THR A 274 12.17 -10.63 0.01
CA THR A 274 12.91 -11.90 0.18
C THR A 274 14.35 -11.61 0.62
N SER A 275 15.04 -10.69 -0.06
CA SER A 275 16.41 -10.29 0.31
C SER A 275 16.49 -9.67 1.70
N MET A 276 15.54 -8.80 2.06
CA MET A 276 15.50 -8.12 3.37
C MET A 276 15.35 -9.12 4.53
N PHE A 277 14.41 -10.06 4.41
CA PHE A 277 14.12 -11.00 5.48
C PHE A 277 15.05 -12.22 5.50
N SER A 278 15.57 -12.64 4.35
CA SER A 278 16.56 -13.73 4.27
C SER A 278 18.00 -13.26 4.47
N SER A 279 18.24 -11.93 4.36
CA SER A 279 19.59 -11.36 4.33
C SER A 279 20.48 -12.00 3.25
N GLN A 280 19.88 -12.30 2.09
CA GLN A 280 20.57 -12.89 0.94
C GLN A 280 20.29 -12.08 -0.33
N TYR A 281 21.23 -12.15 -1.28
CA TYR A 281 21.01 -11.57 -2.62
C TYR A 281 20.06 -12.43 -3.46
N PRO A 282 19.40 -11.83 -4.50
CA PRO A 282 18.46 -12.56 -5.34
C PRO A 282 19.02 -13.82 -5.99
N HIS A 283 20.30 -13.80 -6.41
CA HIS A 283 20.95 -14.97 -7.00
C HIS A 283 21.25 -16.08 -5.97
N THR A 284 21.30 -15.76 -4.68
CA THR A 284 21.49 -16.73 -3.59
C THR A 284 20.18 -17.36 -3.15
N HIS A 285 19.13 -16.55 -2.84
CA HIS A 285 17.83 -17.09 -2.44
C HIS A 285 16.99 -17.60 -3.63
N GLY A 286 17.37 -17.30 -4.87
CA GLY A 286 16.80 -17.86 -6.09
C GLY A 286 15.55 -17.14 -6.64
N VAL A 287 14.91 -16.23 -5.89
CA VAL A 287 13.79 -15.41 -6.37
C VAL A 287 14.37 -14.17 -7.05
N ARG A 288 14.47 -14.20 -8.38
CA ARG A 288 15.17 -13.18 -9.19
C ARG A 288 14.27 -12.32 -10.07
N HIS A 289 12.98 -12.58 -10.06
CA HIS A 289 11.97 -11.82 -10.79
C HIS A 289 10.60 -12.06 -10.14
N MET A 290 9.65 -11.16 -10.37
CA MET A 290 8.33 -11.14 -9.73
C MET A 290 7.35 -12.21 -10.23
N PHE A 291 7.75 -13.09 -11.18
CA PHE A 291 6.92 -14.16 -11.72
C PHE A 291 7.54 -15.55 -11.46
N PRO A 292 7.89 -15.89 -10.19
CA PRO A 292 8.56 -17.14 -9.91
C PRO A 292 7.63 -18.35 -10.14
N SER A 293 8.23 -19.46 -10.54
CA SER A 293 7.50 -20.73 -10.56
C SER A 293 7.31 -21.27 -9.13
N ARG A 294 6.34 -22.17 -8.95
CA ARG A 294 6.15 -22.85 -7.68
C ARG A 294 7.43 -23.52 -7.17
N ALA A 295 8.19 -24.15 -8.07
CA ALA A 295 9.45 -24.79 -7.70
C ALA A 295 10.51 -23.81 -7.16
N MET A 296 10.57 -22.59 -7.70
CA MET A 296 11.46 -21.52 -7.19
C MET A 296 11.03 -21.06 -5.80
N VAL A 297 9.72 -20.89 -5.59
CA VAL A 297 9.15 -20.50 -4.29
C VAL A 297 9.37 -21.58 -3.24
N ASP A 298 9.08 -22.85 -3.57
CA ASP A 298 9.28 -23.99 -2.68
C ASP A 298 10.76 -24.12 -2.27
N ARG A 299 11.68 -23.92 -3.21
CA ARG A 299 13.11 -23.94 -2.95
C ARG A 299 13.52 -22.79 -2.01
N ALA A 300 13.06 -21.56 -2.25
CA ALA A 300 13.36 -20.43 -1.39
C ALA A 300 12.84 -20.66 0.04
N ASN A 301 11.62 -21.19 0.19
CA ASN A 301 11.04 -21.54 1.50
C ASN A 301 11.84 -22.59 2.26
N GLN A 302 12.46 -23.55 1.57
CA GLN A 302 13.24 -24.62 2.19
C GLN A 302 14.68 -24.21 2.50
N GLU A 303 15.29 -23.44 1.63
CA GLU A 303 16.73 -23.18 1.67
C GLU A 303 17.08 -21.82 2.25
N ALA A 304 16.28 -20.77 2.06
CA ALA A 304 16.62 -19.43 2.54
C ALA A 304 16.45 -19.33 4.08
N PRO A 305 17.46 -18.79 4.79
CA PRO A 305 17.27 -18.41 6.19
C PRO A 305 16.28 -17.23 6.27
N SER A 306 15.67 -16.99 7.43
CA SER A 306 14.84 -15.81 7.57
C SER A 306 14.82 -15.24 8.99
N LEU A 307 14.70 -13.92 9.09
CA LEU A 307 14.55 -13.21 10.37
C LEU A 307 13.36 -13.75 11.19
N GLY A 308 12.21 -13.97 10.52
CA GLY A 308 11.01 -14.48 11.18
C GLY A 308 11.22 -15.86 11.79
N ALA A 309 11.86 -16.78 11.04
CA ALA A 309 12.14 -18.14 11.53
C ALA A 309 13.13 -18.14 12.69
N GLU A 310 14.15 -17.26 12.67
CA GLU A 310 15.11 -17.13 13.78
C GLU A 310 14.44 -16.64 15.04
N LEU A 311 13.66 -15.55 14.95
CA LEU A 311 12.95 -15.00 16.10
C LEU A 311 11.88 -15.95 16.62
N LYS A 312 11.16 -16.65 15.75
CA LYS A 312 10.22 -17.70 16.14
C LYS A 312 10.89 -18.78 16.99
N ARG A 313 12.09 -19.25 16.61
CA ARG A 313 12.88 -20.22 17.39
C ARG A 313 13.26 -19.68 18.78
N GLN A 314 13.38 -18.37 18.93
CA GLN A 314 13.60 -17.70 20.21
C GLN A 314 12.30 -17.41 20.98
N GLY A 315 11.15 -17.91 20.52
CA GLY A 315 9.87 -17.77 21.19
C GLY A 315 9.12 -16.48 20.90
N TYR A 316 9.51 -15.73 19.85
CA TYR A 316 8.75 -14.56 19.40
C TYR A 316 7.43 -14.98 18.73
N ASP A 317 6.38 -14.22 18.98
CA ASP A 317 5.17 -14.21 18.15
C ASP A 317 5.48 -13.40 16.88
N THR A 318 5.29 -13.98 15.70
CA THR A 318 5.68 -13.33 14.44
C THR A 318 4.46 -13.08 13.57
N ALA A 319 4.25 -11.83 13.16
CA ALA A 319 3.11 -11.45 12.34
C ALA A 319 3.51 -10.47 11.23
N VAL A 320 2.95 -10.66 10.04
CA VAL A 320 2.94 -9.67 8.96
C VAL A 320 1.50 -9.25 8.68
N ILE A 321 1.30 -7.95 8.56
CA ILE A 321 0.01 -7.32 8.25
C ILE A 321 0.26 -6.31 7.14
N GLY A 322 -0.41 -6.49 6.00
CA GLY A 322 -0.21 -5.61 4.87
C GLY A 322 -1.35 -5.67 3.87
N ASP A 323 -1.35 -4.73 2.96
CA ASP A 323 -2.29 -4.70 1.84
C ASP A 323 -1.83 -5.60 0.67
N TRP A 324 -2.23 -5.26 -0.55
CA TRP A 324 -1.96 -6.08 -1.73
C TRP A 324 -0.45 -6.25 -2.04
N CYS A 325 0.41 -5.28 -1.71
CA CYS A 325 1.85 -5.42 -1.90
C CYS A 325 2.49 -6.48 -0.99
N ALA A 326 1.83 -6.82 0.12
CA ALA A 326 2.29 -7.86 1.03
C ALA A 326 1.87 -9.29 0.60
N CYS A 327 1.16 -9.47 -0.50
CA CYS A 327 0.60 -10.76 -0.91
C CYS A 327 1.66 -11.86 -1.06
N GLY A 328 2.88 -11.51 -1.45
CA GLY A 328 3.99 -12.44 -1.57
C GLY A 328 4.28 -13.26 -0.32
N PHE A 329 3.87 -12.78 0.87
CA PHE A 329 3.99 -13.55 2.11
C PHE A 329 3.05 -14.75 2.19
N ASN A 330 2.00 -14.84 1.38
CA ASN A 330 1.19 -16.05 1.27
C ASN A 330 2.00 -17.23 0.72
N GLU A 331 2.89 -16.96 -0.24
CA GLU A 331 3.72 -17.96 -0.90
C GLU A 331 5.11 -18.08 -0.24
N LEU A 332 5.66 -16.99 0.23
CA LEU A 332 6.95 -16.87 0.90
C LEU A 332 6.78 -16.31 2.32
N PRO A 333 6.31 -17.11 3.29
CA PRO A 333 5.97 -16.66 4.64
C PRO A 333 7.17 -16.16 5.47
N MET A 334 8.42 -16.37 5.04
CA MET A 334 9.64 -15.86 5.69
C MET A 334 9.69 -16.08 7.21
N GLY A 335 9.04 -17.17 7.70
CA GLY A 335 8.96 -17.51 9.11
C GLY A 335 7.90 -16.75 9.91
N PHE A 336 7.08 -15.91 9.30
CA PHE A 336 5.91 -15.33 9.96
C PHE A 336 4.81 -16.37 10.16
N GLU A 337 4.28 -16.47 11.40
CA GLU A 337 3.22 -17.41 11.76
C GLU A 337 1.83 -16.87 11.43
N LYS A 338 1.66 -15.55 11.54
CA LYS A 338 0.41 -14.87 11.22
C LYS A 338 0.61 -13.97 10.03
N ILE A 339 -0.11 -14.30 8.96
CA ILE A 339 -0.11 -13.56 7.71
C ILE A 339 -1.51 -12.99 7.54
N ILE A 340 -1.64 -11.67 7.62
CA ILE A 340 -2.88 -10.93 7.45
C ILE A 340 -2.65 -9.95 6.30
N VAL A 341 -2.82 -10.44 5.09
CA VAL A 341 -2.59 -9.70 3.86
C VAL A 341 -3.80 -9.81 2.95
N SER A 342 -3.93 -8.91 1.99
CA SER A 342 -5.01 -9.04 1.01
C SER A 342 -4.75 -10.23 0.09
N ASP A 343 -5.83 -10.85 -0.38
CA ASP A 343 -5.75 -11.84 -1.44
C ASP A 343 -5.39 -11.11 -2.75
N PHE A 344 -4.11 -11.01 -3.03
CA PHE A 344 -3.59 -10.46 -4.28
C PHE A 344 -2.78 -11.50 -5.04
N ASP A 345 -3.45 -12.35 -5.75
CA ASP A 345 -2.94 -12.77 -7.05
C ASP A 345 -3.77 -12.05 -8.13
N ASN A 346 -3.19 -11.87 -9.30
CA ASN A 346 -3.86 -11.14 -10.38
C ASN A 346 -5.24 -11.74 -10.71
N PHE A 347 -5.40 -13.06 -10.54
CA PHE A 347 -6.67 -13.73 -10.77
C PHE A 347 -7.69 -13.44 -9.66
N ARG A 348 -7.30 -13.46 -8.38
CA ARG A 348 -8.20 -13.15 -7.26
C ARG A 348 -8.60 -11.68 -7.23
N VAL A 349 -7.67 -10.77 -7.59
CA VAL A 349 -8.00 -9.35 -7.82
C VAL A 349 -9.04 -9.24 -8.92
N TYR A 350 -8.80 -9.85 -10.08
CA TYR A 350 -9.76 -9.88 -11.17
C TYR A 350 -11.13 -10.39 -10.70
N MET A 351 -11.18 -11.51 -9.99
CA MET A 351 -12.43 -12.11 -9.49
C MET A 351 -13.15 -11.20 -8.49
N SER A 352 -12.42 -10.49 -7.62
CA SER A 352 -13.02 -9.56 -6.67
C SER A 352 -13.51 -8.29 -7.36
N GLU A 353 -12.73 -7.74 -8.28
CA GLU A 353 -13.06 -6.51 -9.00
C GLU A 353 -14.23 -6.70 -9.95
N VAL A 354 -14.22 -7.80 -10.69
CA VAL A 354 -15.22 -8.12 -11.69
C VAL A 354 -16.65 -8.14 -11.13
N VAL A 355 -16.84 -8.66 -9.91
CA VAL A 355 -18.19 -8.73 -9.32
C VAL A 355 -18.43 -7.57 -8.36
N PHE A 356 -17.53 -7.33 -7.42
CA PHE A 356 -17.76 -6.40 -6.31
C PHE A 356 -17.62 -4.93 -6.73
N LEU A 357 -16.66 -4.60 -7.59
CA LEU A 357 -16.51 -3.23 -8.11
C LEU A 357 -17.52 -2.91 -9.20
N HIS A 358 -17.83 -3.89 -10.07
CA HIS A 358 -18.78 -3.69 -11.15
C HIS A 358 -20.16 -3.24 -10.65
N HIS A 359 -20.62 -3.80 -9.54
CA HIS A 359 -21.88 -3.39 -8.94
C HIS A 359 -21.86 -2.02 -8.27
N GLN A 360 -20.69 -1.47 -7.96
CA GLN A 360 -20.48 -0.20 -7.25
C GLN A 360 -21.20 -0.05 -5.90
N ILE A 361 -22.09 -0.96 -5.54
CA ILE A 361 -22.91 -0.88 -4.32
C ILE A 361 -22.04 -1.02 -3.06
N LEU A 362 -21.03 -1.90 -3.10
CA LEU A 362 -20.16 -2.13 -1.96
C LEU A 362 -19.20 -0.97 -1.73
N PRO A 363 -18.43 -0.47 -2.73
CA PRO A 363 -17.56 0.67 -2.52
C PRO A 363 -18.33 1.94 -2.15
N LEU A 364 -19.54 2.12 -2.68
CA LEU A 364 -20.33 3.32 -2.44
C LEU A 364 -20.90 3.40 -1.02
N PHE A 365 -21.37 2.27 -0.47
CA PHE A 365 -22.12 2.26 0.79
C PHE A 365 -21.45 1.51 1.93
N PHE A 366 -20.54 0.57 1.65
CA PHE A 366 -20.01 -0.36 2.64
C PHE A 366 -18.49 -0.29 2.83
N ASP A 367 -17.79 0.59 2.13
CA ASP A 367 -16.37 0.84 2.39
C ASP A 367 -16.21 1.79 3.59
N ASN A 368 -16.55 1.27 4.76
CA ASN A 368 -16.49 1.94 6.05
C ASN A 368 -16.56 0.89 7.20
N HIS A 369 -16.32 1.31 8.44
CA HIS A 369 -16.30 0.40 9.59
C HIS A 369 -17.56 -0.48 9.73
N VAL A 370 -18.77 0.08 9.50
CA VAL A 370 -20.03 -0.69 9.58
C VAL A 370 -20.12 -1.69 8.43
N GLY A 371 -19.75 -1.26 7.23
CA GLY A 371 -19.72 -2.13 6.05
C GLY A 371 -18.73 -3.28 6.21
N HIS A 372 -17.55 -3.03 6.76
CA HIS A 372 -16.55 -4.05 7.06
C HIS A 372 -17.02 -5.04 8.14
N MET A 373 -17.92 -4.65 9.07
CA MET A 373 -18.58 -5.58 9.98
C MET A 373 -19.62 -6.44 9.28
N LEU A 374 -20.37 -5.87 8.34
CA LEU A 374 -21.42 -6.56 7.58
C LEU A 374 -20.87 -7.47 6.49
N PHE A 375 -19.72 -7.12 5.93
CA PHE A 375 -19.00 -7.80 4.86
C PHE A 375 -17.51 -7.95 5.24
N PRO A 376 -17.15 -8.86 6.17
CA PRO A 376 -15.77 -8.97 6.67
C PRO A 376 -14.73 -9.24 5.59
N LYS A 377 -15.13 -9.96 4.51
CA LYS A 377 -14.25 -10.25 3.37
C LYS A 377 -13.85 -9.02 2.56
N LEU A 378 -14.53 -7.87 2.70
CA LEU A 378 -14.07 -6.64 2.04
C LEU A 378 -12.64 -6.27 2.48
N LYS A 379 -12.28 -6.54 3.73
CA LYS A 379 -10.92 -6.26 4.22
C LYS A 379 -9.82 -7.13 3.58
N SER A 380 -10.15 -8.23 2.92
CA SER A 380 -9.18 -9.08 2.23
C SER A 380 -9.06 -8.76 0.73
N PHE A 381 -9.95 -7.94 0.17
CA PHE A 381 -9.86 -7.55 -1.22
C PHE A 381 -8.87 -6.39 -1.41
N ALA A 382 -8.00 -6.48 -2.41
CA ALA A 382 -6.94 -5.51 -2.67
C ALA A 382 -7.41 -4.05 -2.65
N ASN A 383 -8.51 -3.75 -3.32
CA ASN A 383 -9.04 -2.39 -3.44
C ASN A 383 -9.71 -1.83 -2.17
N TYR A 384 -9.96 -2.67 -1.15
CA TYR A 384 -10.60 -2.26 0.11
C TYR A 384 -9.66 -2.32 1.31
N MET A 385 -8.51 -2.98 1.17
CA MET A 385 -7.48 -3.00 2.20
C MET A 385 -6.61 -1.74 2.08
N THR A 386 -7.17 -0.63 2.52
CA THR A 386 -6.51 0.67 2.49
C THR A 386 -5.46 0.80 3.60
N PRO A 387 -4.54 1.78 3.53
CA PRO A 387 -3.56 2.03 4.59
C PRO A 387 -4.17 2.21 5.98
N GLU A 388 -5.36 2.81 6.07
CA GLU A 388 -6.09 2.94 7.33
C GLU A 388 -6.51 1.56 7.88
N VAL A 389 -6.98 0.65 7.03
CA VAL A 389 -7.36 -0.72 7.40
C VAL A 389 -6.14 -1.50 7.89
N VAL A 390 -5.00 -1.40 7.19
CA VAL A 390 -3.73 -2.01 7.61
C VAL A 390 -3.31 -1.46 8.97
N THR A 391 -3.33 -0.13 9.14
CA THR A 391 -2.96 0.55 10.38
C THR A 391 -3.84 0.11 11.55
N ASP A 392 -5.16 0.02 11.34
CA ASP A 392 -6.10 -0.45 12.37
C ASP A 392 -5.80 -1.90 12.78
N GLN A 393 -5.48 -2.79 11.84
CA GLN A 393 -5.12 -4.17 12.13
C GLN A 393 -3.77 -4.29 12.86
N VAL A 394 -2.76 -3.47 12.48
CA VAL A 394 -1.48 -3.36 13.19
C VAL A 394 -1.70 -2.90 14.64
N ILE A 395 -2.50 -1.86 14.83
CA ILE A 395 -2.87 -1.34 16.16
C ILE A 395 -3.62 -2.39 16.98
N ASP A 396 -4.58 -3.10 16.38
CA ASP A 396 -5.32 -4.15 17.07
C ASP A 396 -4.39 -5.32 17.48
N ARG A 397 -3.38 -5.62 16.65
CA ARG A 397 -2.36 -6.62 17.01
C ARG A 397 -1.52 -6.17 18.19
N ILE A 398 -1.07 -4.91 18.21
CA ILE A 398 -0.33 -4.32 19.35
C ILE A 398 -1.17 -4.41 20.62
N LYS A 399 -2.46 -4.05 20.58
CA LYS A 399 -3.37 -4.15 21.74
C LYS A 399 -3.52 -5.59 22.25
N GLN A 400 -3.61 -6.57 21.32
CA GLN A 400 -3.70 -7.99 21.69
C GLN A 400 -2.42 -8.49 22.38
N ARG A 401 -1.27 -7.86 22.10
CA ARG A 401 0.02 -8.21 22.71
C ARG A 401 0.35 -7.35 23.94
N ALA A 402 -0.41 -6.28 24.17
CA ALA A 402 -0.27 -5.48 25.38
C ALA A 402 -0.62 -6.34 26.62
N GLY A 403 0.30 -6.40 27.58
CA GLY A 403 0.15 -7.26 28.76
C GLY A 403 0.64 -8.71 28.59
N ASP A 404 0.98 -9.15 27.38
CA ASP A 404 1.60 -10.44 27.16
C ASP A 404 3.14 -10.34 27.35
N ARG A 405 3.73 -11.35 27.98
CA ARG A 405 5.18 -11.41 28.20
C ARG A 405 5.97 -11.91 27.00
N GLN A 406 5.32 -12.58 26.07
CA GLN A 406 5.96 -13.10 24.88
C GLN A 406 6.38 -11.93 23.97
N PRO A 407 7.67 -11.82 23.59
CA PRO A 407 8.10 -10.81 22.65
C PRO A 407 7.48 -11.06 21.26
N PHE A 408 7.35 -10.01 20.44
CA PHE A 408 6.78 -10.14 19.11
C PHE A 408 7.63 -9.45 18.05
N LEU A 409 7.59 -10.01 16.83
CA LEU A 409 8.00 -9.39 15.59
C LEU A 409 6.72 -9.06 14.81
N LEU A 410 6.49 -7.78 14.56
CA LEU A 410 5.36 -7.30 13.76
C LEU A 410 5.87 -6.50 12.57
N PHE A 411 5.54 -6.95 11.36
CA PHE A 411 5.77 -6.20 10.15
C PHE A 411 4.46 -5.62 9.61
N GLY A 412 4.34 -4.30 9.63
CA GLY A 412 3.27 -3.55 8.98
C GLY A 412 3.75 -3.08 7.61
N TYR A 413 3.12 -3.54 6.51
CA TYR A 413 3.56 -3.24 5.17
C TYR A 413 2.44 -2.63 4.33
N TYR A 414 2.75 -1.50 3.68
CA TYR A 414 1.79 -0.60 3.05
C TYR A 414 2.13 -0.38 1.57
N SER A 415 1.12 -0.25 0.71
CA SER A 415 1.28 0.13 -0.69
C SER A 415 1.15 1.64 -0.94
N CYS A 416 1.22 2.47 0.10
CA CYS A 416 0.92 3.91 0.02
C CYS A 416 1.66 4.61 -1.12
N THR A 417 2.97 4.34 -1.26
CA THR A 417 3.87 5.04 -2.16
C THR A 417 4.09 4.32 -3.50
N HIS A 418 3.44 3.18 -3.72
CA HIS A 418 3.45 2.48 -5.01
C HIS A 418 2.59 3.19 -6.06
N LEU A 419 3.02 3.15 -7.33
CA LEU A 419 2.21 3.66 -8.44
C LEU A 419 0.80 2.99 -8.44
N PRO A 420 -0.25 3.68 -8.87
CA PRO A 420 -0.30 4.97 -9.57
C PRO A 420 -0.37 6.22 -8.68
N TYR A 421 0.18 6.22 -7.48
CA TYR A 421 0.28 7.36 -6.54
C TYR A 421 -1.07 8.00 -6.21
N LYS A 422 -2.04 7.21 -5.81
CA LYS A 422 -3.40 7.66 -5.51
C LYS A 422 -3.65 7.77 -4.01
N THR A 423 -4.18 8.90 -3.59
CA THR A 423 -4.50 9.17 -2.19
C THR A 423 -5.88 9.82 -2.04
N PRO A 424 -6.48 9.77 -0.84
CA PRO A 424 -7.60 10.64 -0.50
C PRO A 424 -7.31 12.12 -0.77
N THR A 425 -8.38 12.87 -1.08
CA THR A 425 -8.30 14.26 -1.55
C THR A 425 -7.44 15.17 -0.66
N HIS A 426 -7.47 15.00 0.66
CA HIS A 426 -6.73 15.86 1.57
C HIS A 426 -5.21 15.69 1.47
N TYR A 427 -4.71 14.46 1.18
CA TYR A 427 -3.28 14.24 0.91
C TYR A 427 -2.91 14.70 -0.49
N ALA A 428 -3.71 14.33 -1.51
CA ALA A 428 -3.46 14.74 -2.89
C ALA A 428 -3.32 16.25 -3.03
N LYS A 429 -4.16 17.04 -2.32
CA LYS A 429 -4.16 18.50 -2.40
C LYS A 429 -3.06 19.21 -1.59
N MET A 430 -2.24 18.51 -0.82
CA MET A 430 -1.22 19.17 -0.01
C MET A 430 -0.19 19.93 -0.84
N TRP A 431 0.18 19.40 -2.00
CA TRP A 431 1.26 19.96 -2.82
C TRP A 431 0.94 20.04 -4.31
N THR A 432 -0.20 19.49 -4.78
CA THR A 432 -0.62 19.58 -6.17
C THR A 432 -1.06 20.99 -6.53
N ASP A 433 -0.86 21.38 -7.79
CA ASP A 433 -1.34 22.68 -8.30
C ASP A 433 -2.88 22.69 -8.37
N PRO A 434 -3.57 23.59 -7.62
CA PRO A 434 -5.04 23.69 -7.69
C PRO A 434 -5.58 24.08 -9.07
N LYS A 435 -4.72 24.59 -9.96
CA LYS A 435 -5.08 24.99 -11.33
C LYS A 435 -4.73 23.92 -12.36
N TYR A 436 -4.15 22.80 -11.92
CA TYR A 436 -3.83 21.72 -12.83
C TYR A 436 -5.11 21.09 -13.41
N ASP A 437 -5.15 20.97 -14.71
CA ASP A 437 -6.28 20.45 -15.50
C ASP A 437 -5.92 19.28 -16.42
N GLY A 438 -4.69 18.75 -16.26
CA GLY A 438 -4.19 17.62 -17.04
C GLY A 438 -4.68 16.25 -16.54
N PRO A 439 -4.20 15.15 -17.15
CA PRO A 439 -4.66 13.79 -16.86
C PRO A 439 -4.25 13.30 -15.48
N HIS A 440 -3.10 13.77 -14.94
CA HIS A 440 -2.56 13.34 -13.65
C HIS A 440 -3.13 14.14 -12.47
N LYS A 441 -4.45 14.39 -12.47
CA LYS A 441 -5.07 15.25 -11.46
C LYS A 441 -5.17 14.60 -10.09
N HIS A 442 -5.46 13.31 -10.05
CA HIS A 442 -5.77 12.56 -8.83
C HIS A 442 -4.92 11.32 -8.64
N GLU A 443 -4.24 10.90 -9.69
CA GLU A 443 -3.33 9.75 -9.72
C GLU A 443 -2.42 9.87 -10.95
N LEU A 444 -1.38 9.07 -11.02
CA LEU A 444 -0.63 8.82 -12.24
C LEU A 444 -1.59 8.13 -13.23
N ALA A 445 -2.05 8.85 -14.26
CA ALA A 445 -3.00 8.32 -15.25
C ALA A 445 -2.29 7.32 -16.18
N LEU A 446 -2.02 6.14 -15.66
CA LEU A 446 -1.36 5.03 -16.36
C LEU A 446 -2.41 4.10 -16.94
N ASN A 447 -2.31 3.80 -18.24
CA ASN A 447 -3.08 2.74 -18.84
C ASN A 447 -2.39 1.39 -18.58
N VAL A 448 -3.05 0.52 -17.83
CA VAL A 448 -2.54 -0.81 -17.46
C VAL A 448 -2.29 -1.69 -18.70
N ASP A 449 -3.12 -1.59 -19.73
CA ASP A 449 -2.94 -2.37 -20.97
C ASP A 449 -1.69 -1.93 -21.74
N GLU A 450 -1.38 -0.62 -21.76
CA GLU A 450 -0.11 -0.10 -22.31
C GLU A 450 1.09 -0.64 -21.51
N PHE A 451 0.97 -0.70 -20.18
CA PHE A 451 2.02 -1.19 -19.30
C PHE A 451 2.31 -2.69 -19.53
N ILE A 452 1.26 -3.51 -19.58
CA ILE A 452 1.39 -4.97 -19.79
C ILE A 452 1.86 -5.31 -21.20
N GLY A 453 1.39 -4.58 -22.20
CA GLY A 453 1.75 -4.76 -23.60
C GLY A 453 3.16 -4.26 -23.96
N GLY A 454 3.85 -3.56 -23.06
CA GLY A 454 5.25 -3.15 -23.19
C GLY A 454 5.55 -2.22 -24.39
N THR A 455 4.53 -1.65 -25.04
CA THR A 455 4.67 -0.83 -26.23
C THR A 455 4.92 0.63 -25.87
N ASP A 456 5.98 1.20 -26.43
CA ASP A 456 6.28 2.65 -26.52
C ASP A 456 6.11 3.51 -25.25
N ILE A 457 6.07 2.88 -24.05
CA ILE A 457 5.96 3.60 -22.77
C ILE A 457 7.06 4.67 -22.69
N ASN A 458 8.31 4.31 -22.95
CA ASN A 458 9.42 5.26 -22.88
C ASN A 458 9.26 6.42 -23.86
N GLU A 459 8.76 6.19 -25.07
CA GLU A 459 8.61 7.26 -26.05
C GLU A 459 7.56 8.30 -25.61
N LYS A 460 6.44 7.83 -25.07
CA LYS A 460 5.34 8.67 -24.59
C LYS A 460 5.72 9.39 -23.29
N TRP A 461 6.24 8.65 -22.32
CA TRP A 461 6.45 9.14 -20.95
C TRP A 461 7.77 9.92 -20.77
N SER A 462 8.82 9.64 -21.56
CA SER A 462 10.07 10.42 -21.51
C SER A 462 9.94 11.87 -21.98
N LYS A 463 8.84 12.21 -22.65
CA LYS A 463 8.56 13.55 -23.19
C LYS A 463 7.54 14.34 -22.35
N LEU A 464 7.27 13.90 -21.12
CA LEU A 464 6.32 14.65 -20.27
C LEU A 464 6.82 16.07 -19.99
N PRO A 465 5.94 17.07 -20.11
CA PRO A 465 6.25 18.43 -19.69
C PRO A 465 6.59 18.48 -18.20
N ARG A 466 7.49 19.39 -17.81
CA ARG A 466 7.90 19.57 -16.41
C ARG A 466 6.69 19.74 -15.45
N LYS A 467 5.65 20.45 -15.89
CA LYS A 467 4.41 20.63 -15.11
C LYS A 467 3.72 19.30 -14.77
N GLU A 468 3.74 18.34 -15.69
CA GLU A 468 3.17 17.00 -15.46
C GLU A 468 4.01 16.22 -14.44
N VAL A 469 5.35 16.27 -14.57
CA VAL A 469 6.27 15.63 -13.63
C VAL A 469 6.12 16.22 -12.22
N GLU A 470 6.05 17.55 -12.10
CA GLU A 470 5.83 18.24 -10.83
C GLU A 470 4.49 17.84 -10.17
N GLN A 471 3.44 17.65 -10.98
CA GLN A 471 2.14 17.20 -10.51
C GLN A 471 2.21 15.74 -10.00
N ILE A 472 2.83 14.83 -10.76
CA ILE A 472 3.01 13.42 -10.38
C ILE A 472 3.84 13.31 -9.09
N THR A 473 4.94 14.07 -9.01
CA THR A 473 5.78 14.13 -7.79
C THR A 473 5.00 14.64 -6.58
N ALA A 474 4.11 15.62 -6.77
CA ALA A 474 3.27 16.13 -5.69
C ALA A 474 2.23 15.10 -5.21
N LEU A 475 1.70 14.27 -6.10
CA LEU A 475 0.84 13.15 -5.73
C LEU A 475 1.62 12.09 -4.93
N TYR A 476 2.84 11.73 -5.38
CA TYR A 476 3.72 10.82 -4.66
C TYR A 476 4.02 11.33 -3.23
N ASP A 477 4.30 12.62 -3.06
CA ASP A 477 4.53 13.20 -1.74
C ASP A 477 3.28 13.12 -0.84
N GLY A 478 2.08 13.23 -1.42
CA GLY A 478 0.83 12.96 -0.72
C GLY A 478 0.75 11.51 -0.21
N CYS A 479 1.26 10.56 -0.99
CA CYS A 479 1.35 9.16 -0.60
C CYS A 479 2.34 8.95 0.55
N VAL A 480 3.52 9.59 0.49
CA VAL A 480 4.51 9.58 1.60
C VAL A 480 3.89 10.12 2.89
N ARG A 481 3.13 11.21 2.80
CA ARG A 481 2.45 11.79 3.97
C ARG A 481 1.38 10.87 4.53
N MET A 482 0.63 10.15 3.72
CA MET A 482 -0.36 9.17 4.17
C MET A 482 0.30 8.01 4.93
N PHE A 483 1.44 7.53 4.46
CA PHE A 483 2.24 6.54 5.19
C PHE A 483 2.77 7.09 6.52
N ASP A 484 3.30 8.31 6.52
CA ASP A 484 3.79 8.97 7.73
C ASP A 484 2.72 9.08 8.83
N ASP A 485 1.49 9.44 8.46
CA ASP A 485 0.38 9.50 9.41
C ASP A 485 0.02 8.11 9.97
N SER A 486 0.15 7.05 9.16
CA SER A 486 0.00 5.66 9.60
C SER A 486 1.08 5.26 10.62
N VAL A 487 2.34 5.59 10.35
CA VAL A 487 3.47 5.40 11.28
C VAL A 487 3.20 6.14 12.60
N GLY A 488 2.76 7.39 12.52
CA GLY A 488 2.43 8.19 13.71
C GLY A 488 1.35 7.56 14.59
N ARG A 489 0.31 6.98 14.01
CA ARG A 489 -0.76 6.27 14.72
C ARG A 489 -0.25 5.01 15.42
N VAL A 490 0.60 4.22 14.76
CA VAL A 490 1.18 2.99 15.33
C VAL A 490 2.09 3.32 16.51
N VAL A 491 2.98 4.32 16.38
CA VAL A 491 3.87 4.76 17.45
C VAL A 491 3.08 5.28 18.67
N ALA A 492 2.05 6.08 18.41
CA ALA A 492 1.17 6.58 19.48
C ALA A 492 0.45 5.44 20.23
N GLU A 493 0.08 4.36 19.56
CA GLU A 493 -0.51 3.20 20.24
C GLU A 493 0.54 2.42 21.05
N LEU A 494 1.77 2.24 20.56
CA LEU A 494 2.87 1.64 21.35
C LEU A 494 3.14 2.44 22.62
N GLU A 495 3.16 3.77 22.53
CA GLU A 495 3.31 4.69 23.67
C GLU A 495 2.15 4.51 24.69
N LYS A 496 0.92 4.53 24.18
CA LYS A 496 -0.30 4.37 24.98
C LYS A 496 -0.38 3.03 25.72
N GLN A 497 0.14 1.96 25.11
CA GLN A 497 0.19 0.62 25.72
C GLN A 497 1.44 0.43 26.63
N GLY A 498 2.30 1.43 26.77
CA GLY A 498 3.54 1.34 27.53
C GLY A 498 4.58 0.38 26.95
N LEU A 499 4.51 0.11 25.65
CA LEU A 499 5.39 -0.83 24.95
C LEU A 499 6.56 -0.13 24.23
N LEU A 500 6.56 1.19 24.08
CA LEU A 500 7.55 1.91 23.26
C LEU A 500 8.98 1.70 23.79
N ASP A 501 9.18 1.75 25.11
CA ASP A 501 10.51 1.59 25.74
C ASP A 501 11.06 0.16 25.66
N ASP A 502 10.21 -0.81 25.30
CA ASP A 502 10.59 -2.21 25.10
C ASP A 502 10.49 -2.65 23.63
N THR A 503 10.33 -1.69 22.69
CA THR A 503 10.13 -1.99 21.27
C THR A 503 11.17 -1.31 20.38
N ILE A 504 11.90 -2.10 19.58
CA ILE A 504 12.71 -1.58 18.47
C ILE A 504 11.77 -1.30 17.29
N ILE A 505 11.84 -0.10 16.74
CA ILE A 505 11.06 0.26 15.54
C ILE A 505 12.03 0.47 14.38
N LEU A 506 11.74 -0.13 13.23
CA LEU A 506 12.40 0.16 11.96
C LEU A 506 11.38 0.74 10.98
N VAL A 507 11.64 1.94 10.46
CA VAL A 507 10.89 2.52 9.34
C VAL A 507 11.73 2.39 8.08
N THR A 508 11.14 1.78 7.03
CA THR A 508 11.86 1.48 5.78
C THR A 508 10.92 1.45 4.56
N GLY A 509 11.50 1.25 3.38
CA GLY A 509 10.84 0.78 2.17
C GLY A 509 11.47 -0.53 1.71
N ASP A 510 10.85 -1.23 0.81
CA ASP A 510 11.44 -2.37 0.13
C ASP A 510 12.31 -1.91 -1.04
N HIS A 511 11.86 -0.90 -1.80
CA HIS A 511 12.58 -0.14 -2.82
C HIS A 511 12.00 1.28 -2.95
N GLY A 512 12.55 2.08 -3.82
CA GLY A 512 12.02 3.37 -4.25
C GLY A 512 11.38 3.28 -5.64
N ASP A 513 11.15 4.43 -6.24
CA ASP A 513 10.56 4.57 -7.60
C ASP A 513 11.31 5.63 -8.40
N ASP A 514 11.41 5.44 -9.71
CA ASP A 514 11.82 6.49 -10.65
C ASP A 514 10.67 7.48 -10.83
N LEU A 515 10.95 8.77 -10.67
CA LEU A 515 10.02 9.86 -10.85
C LEU A 515 10.51 10.84 -11.91
N PHE A 516 10.84 10.30 -13.08
CA PHE A 516 11.32 11.04 -14.26
C PHE A 516 12.71 11.69 -14.08
N GLU A 517 13.60 11.08 -13.31
CA GLU A 517 15.01 11.43 -13.27
C GLU A 517 15.67 11.25 -14.67
N PRO A 518 16.85 11.83 -14.91
CA PRO A 518 17.53 11.75 -16.20
C PRO A 518 17.66 10.31 -16.72
N ASN A 519 17.20 10.07 -17.94
CA ASN A 519 17.14 8.76 -18.61
C ASN A 519 16.25 7.71 -17.93
N CYS A 520 15.31 8.16 -17.07
CA CYS A 520 14.25 7.36 -16.48
C CYS A 520 12.87 7.90 -16.87
N THR A 521 11.86 7.06 -16.68
CA THR A 521 10.46 7.47 -16.76
C THR A 521 9.83 7.39 -15.35
N PHE A 522 9.03 6.38 -15.10
CA PHE A 522 8.41 6.10 -13.80
C PHE A 522 8.56 4.61 -13.49
N GLY A 523 8.30 4.23 -12.23
CA GLY A 523 8.33 2.84 -11.77
C GLY A 523 9.71 2.43 -11.28
N HIS A 524 9.96 1.13 -11.20
CA HIS A 524 11.13 0.58 -10.54
C HIS A 524 11.66 -0.70 -11.21
N GLY A 525 12.82 -1.15 -10.79
CA GLY A 525 13.39 -2.45 -11.13
C GLY A 525 13.92 -2.63 -12.56
N THR A 526 13.78 -1.63 -13.40
CA THR A 526 14.15 -1.76 -14.82
C THR A 526 15.54 -1.24 -15.14
N THR A 527 16.07 -0.28 -14.38
CA THR A 527 17.35 0.37 -14.65
C THR A 527 18.02 0.94 -13.40
N PHE A 528 19.33 1.19 -13.48
CA PHE A 528 20.09 1.98 -12.52
C PHE A 528 20.41 3.40 -13.03
N ASN A 529 19.71 3.88 -14.06
CA ASN A 529 19.80 5.25 -14.53
C ASN A 529 19.28 6.25 -13.48
N GLY A 530 19.55 7.53 -13.69
CA GLY A 530 18.98 8.64 -12.93
C GLY A 530 19.52 8.81 -11.50
N GLY A 531 20.37 7.93 -11.03
CA GLY A 531 20.93 7.95 -9.68
C GLY A 531 20.60 6.70 -8.87
N ASP A 532 20.36 6.85 -7.58
CA ASP A 532 20.08 5.72 -6.67
C ASP A 532 18.58 5.62 -6.29
N GLN A 533 17.72 6.51 -6.78
CA GLN A 533 16.34 6.73 -6.31
C GLN A 533 15.47 5.47 -6.22
N ALA A 534 15.54 4.58 -7.23
CA ALA A 534 14.77 3.33 -7.20
C ALA A 534 15.28 2.30 -6.18
N ASN A 535 16.52 2.43 -5.73
CA ASN A 535 17.13 1.51 -4.75
C ASN A 535 17.33 2.15 -3.37
N HIS A 536 17.20 3.48 -3.24
CA HIS A 536 17.48 4.23 -2.03
C HIS A 536 16.26 4.31 -1.13
N VAL A 537 16.27 3.53 -0.05
CA VAL A 537 15.17 3.41 0.91
C VAL A 537 15.53 3.99 2.28
N PRO A 538 14.54 4.41 3.08
CA PRO A 538 14.79 4.78 4.48
C PRO A 538 15.31 3.61 5.30
N ALA A 539 16.19 3.92 6.26
CA ALA A 539 16.64 2.98 7.29
C ALA A 539 16.72 3.73 8.64
N ILE A 540 15.54 3.93 9.24
CA ILE A 540 15.38 4.73 10.45
C ILE A 540 15.01 3.81 11.61
N PHE A 541 15.94 3.68 12.60
CA PHE A 541 15.76 2.82 13.76
C PHE A 541 15.45 3.66 15.00
N TYR A 542 14.39 3.32 15.70
CA TYR A 542 14.23 3.68 17.11
C TYR A 542 14.72 2.50 17.95
N VAL A 543 15.73 2.74 18.78
CA VAL A 543 16.32 1.72 19.65
C VAL A 543 16.16 2.18 21.10
N PRO A 544 15.34 1.49 21.91
CA PRO A 544 15.14 1.86 23.30
C PRO A 544 16.46 1.88 24.11
N GLY A 545 16.65 2.95 24.88
CA GLY A 545 17.88 3.14 25.65
C GLY A 545 19.05 3.76 24.90
N LEU A 546 18.84 4.23 23.68
CA LEU A 546 19.82 5.02 22.93
C LEU A 546 20.03 6.37 23.62
N GLU A 547 21.28 6.70 23.99
CA GLU A 547 21.59 7.94 24.73
C GLU A 547 21.41 9.21 23.89
N LYS A 548 21.73 9.15 22.60
CA LYS A 548 21.70 10.29 21.67
C LYS A 548 21.29 9.84 20.28
N PRO A 549 20.55 10.69 19.54
CA PRO A 549 20.25 10.38 18.14
C PRO A 549 21.53 10.33 17.31
N GLN A 550 21.52 9.51 16.27
CA GLN A 550 22.67 9.28 15.39
C GLN A 550 22.27 9.42 13.93
N ARG A 551 23.23 9.86 13.11
CA ARG A 551 23.11 9.87 11.65
C ARG A 551 24.36 9.26 11.05
N HIS A 552 24.19 8.28 10.17
CA HIS A 552 25.27 7.58 9.50
C HIS A 552 25.16 7.77 7.99
N ALA A 553 26.11 8.51 7.40
CA ALA A 553 26.13 8.81 5.98
C ALA A 553 26.77 7.70 5.13
N GLN A 554 27.32 6.66 5.74
CA GLN A 554 27.93 5.53 5.05
C GLN A 554 26.90 4.58 4.44
N LEU A 555 27.32 3.82 3.43
CA LEU A 555 26.49 2.81 2.81
C LEU A 555 26.00 1.76 3.79
N SER A 556 24.74 1.42 3.69
CA SER A 556 24.07 0.27 4.29
C SER A 556 23.12 -0.34 3.27
N ARG A 557 22.63 -1.55 3.55
CA ARG A 557 21.78 -2.27 2.60
C ARG A 557 20.58 -2.88 3.31
N THR A 558 19.48 -3.09 2.62
CA THR A 558 18.29 -3.71 3.24
C THR A 558 18.56 -5.13 3.76
N LEU A 559 19.47 -5.86 3.14
CA LEU A 559 19.89 -7.18 3.64
C LEU A 559 20.69 -7.13 4.96
N ASP A 560 21.12 -5.95 5.39
CA ASP A 560 21.78 -5.73 6.68
C ASP A 560 20.77 -5.65 7.85
N PHE A 561 19.46 -5.52 7.57
CA PHE A 561 18.44 -5.34 8.61
C PHE A 561 18.24 -6.60 9.46
N ALA A 562 18.14 -7.78 8.84
CA ALA A 562 17.91 -9.02 9.57
C ALA A 562 19.04 -9.31 10.58
N PRO A 563 20.34 -9.32 10.21
CA PRO A 563 21.41 -9.51 11.18
C PRO A 563 21.50 -8.38 12.22
N THR A 564 21.13 -7.13 11.86
CA THR A 564 21.10 -6.00 12.79
C THR A 564 20.03 -6.19 13.86
N LEU A 565 18.81 -6.53 13.48
CA LEU A 565 17.69 -6.74 14.41
C LEU A 565 17.96 -7.92 15.34
N LEU A 566 18.52 -9.02 14.84
CA LEU A 566 18.94 -10.14 15.69
C LEU A 566 20.01 -9.72 16.71
N ASP A 567 21.05 -9.01 16.26
CA ASP A 567 22.12 -8.52 17.12
C ASP A 567 21.61 -7.58 18.22
N LEU A 568 20.68 -6.66 17.88
CA LEU A 568 20.06 -5.73 18.83
C LEU A 568 19.23 -6.43 19.92
N VAL A 569 18.70 -7.62 19.64
CA VAL A 569 17.96 -8.42 20.63
C VAL A 569 18.81 -9.56 21.23
N GLY A 570 20.10 -9.63 20.90
CA GLY A 570 21.04 -10.60 21.45
C GLY A 570 20.92 -12.01 20.88
N VAL A 571 20.38 -12.14 19.67
CA VAL A 571 20.26 -13.42 18.94
C VAL A 571 21.38 -13.50 17.91
N PRO A 572 22.19 -14.58 17.87
CA PRO A 572 23.23 -14.73 16.86
C PRO A 572 22.64 -14.77 15.44
N ALA A 573 23.27 -14.06 14.52
CA ALA A 573 22.91 -14.12 13.10
C ALA A 573 23.26 -15.51 12.53
N GLN A 574 22.47 -15.94 11.53
CA GLN A 574 22.74 -17.18 10.81
C GLN A 574 24.01 -17.06 9.94
N PRO A 575 24.84 -18.12 9.87
CA PRO A 575 26.03 -18.11 9.01
C PRO A 575 25.73 -17.92 7.52
N ARG A 576 24.49 -18.19 7.09
CA ARG A 576 24.03 -18.04 5.69
C ARG A 576 23.54 -16.64 5.37
N PHE A 577 23.48 -15.72 6.33
CA PHE A 577 23.19 -14.32 6.09
C PHE A 577 24.37 -13.66 5.37
N GLU A 578 24.09 -12.96 4.31
CA GLU A 578 25.08 -12.23 3.51
C GLU A 578 25.20 -10.75 3.92
N GLY A 579 24.22 -10.25 4.68
CA GLY A 579 24.23 -8.90 5.24
C GLY A 579 25.13 -8.78 6.46
N ALA A 580 25.55 -7.57 6.77
CA ALA A 580 26.35 -7.21 7.94
C ALA A 580 25.48 -6.54 9.02
N SER A 581 25.69 -6.89 10.30
CA SER A 581 25.02 -6.16 11.39
C SER A 581 25.47 -4.70 11.45
N LEU A 582 24.53 -3.77 11.44
CA LEU A 582 24.74 -2.34 11.68
C LEU A 582 24.80 -2.01 13.19
N ALA A 583 24.48 -2.96 14.08
CA ALA A 583 24.45 -2.75 15.53
C ALA A 583 25.78 -2.25 16.11
N PRO A 584 26.99 -2.66 15.63
CA PRO A 584 28.24 -2.09 16.07
C PRO A 584 28.41 -0.59 15.81
N LEU A 585 27.75 -0.07 14.74
CA LEU A 585 27.69 1.37 14.47
C LEU A 585 26.75 2.07 15.47
N ILE A 586 25.57 1.47 15.70
CA ILE A 586 24.57 1.98 16.63
C ILE A 586 25.12 2.06 18.05
N ARG A 587 25.90 1.07 18.48
CA ARG A 587 26.56 1.04 19.79
C ARG A 587 27.86 1.87 19.88
N GLY A 588 28.28 2.45 18.74
CA GLY A 588 29.53 3.24 18.68
C GLY A 588 30.82 2.40 18.78
N GLU A 589 30.73 1.08 18.62
CA GLU A 589 31.86 0.14 18.64
C GLU A 589 32.71 0.25 17.37
N LYS A 590 32.08 0.63 16.25
CA LYS A 590 32.74 0.87 14.96
C LYS A 590 32.33 2.22 14.39
N LYS A 591 33.23 2.85 13.64
CA LYS A 591 32.95 4.09 12.91
C LYS A 591 32.49 3.84 11.48
N SER A 592 32.90 2.74 10.88
CA SER A 592 32.54 2.32 9.53
C SER A 592 32.58 0.80 9.40
N LEU A 593 31.78 0.25 8.51
CA LEU A 593 31.84 -1.15 8.10
C LEU A 593 32.51 -1.32 6.72
N GLY A 594 32.79 -0.23 6.00
CA GLY A 594 33.42 -0.26 4.69
C GLY A 594 32.63 -1.03 3.63
N LEU A 595 31.31 -0.99 3.72
CA LEU A 595 30.43 -1.73 2.81
C LEU A 595 30.49 -1.16 1.41
N ALA A 596 30.44 -2.04 0.40
CA ALA A 596 30.08 -1.71 -0.96
C ALA A 596 28.67 -2.25 -1.25
N TYR A 597 28.01 -1.64 -2.22
CA TYR A 597 26.72 -2.09 -2.70
C TYR A 597 26.86 -2.88 -4.00
N PHE A 598 26.11 -3.96 -4.09
CA PHE A 598 25.93 -4.77 -5.28
C PHE A 598 24.42 -4.92 -5.53
N GLY A 599 24.00 -4.80 -6.78
CA GLY A 599 22.60 -4.90 -7.13
C GLY A 599 22.36 -5.41 -8.54
N GLU A 600 21.16 -5.92 -8.77
CA GLU A 600 20.66 -6.33 -10.07
C GLU A 600 19.25 -5.76 -10.31
N THR A 601 18.87 -5.57 -11.59
CA THR A 601 17.48 -5.19 -11.93
C THR A 601 16.56 -6.40 -11.88
N SER A 602 15.24 -6.15 -11.81
CA SER A 602 14.21 -7.17 -11.84
C SER A 602 13.79 -7.53 -13.27
N TYR A 603 12.52 -7.91 -13.45
CA TYR A 603 11.89 -8.15 -14.75
C TYR A 603 11.75 -6.84 -15.53
N LEU A 604 12.04 -6.88 -16.83
CA LEU A 604 11.92 -5.70 -17.70
C LEU A 604 10.52 -5.57 -18.27
N PHE A 605 9.72 -4.70 -17.68
CA PHE A 605 8.40 -4.37 -18.21
C PHE A 605 8.48 -3.56 -19.52
N PHE A 606 9.49 -2.71 -19.65
CA PHE A 606 9.70 -1.87 -20.82
C PHE A 606 11.19 -1.66 -21.12
N ARG A 607 11.47 -1.23 -22.34
CA ARG A 607 12.83 -1.07 -22.84
C ARG A 607 13.58 0.04 -22.11
N ARG A 608 14.85 -0.22 -21.72
CA ARG A 608 15.74 0.81 -21.18
C ARG A 608 16.14 1.81 -22.24
N THR A 609 16.31 3.06 -21.82
CA THR A 609 16.88 4.10 -22.68
C THR A 609 18.32 4.39 -22.28
N ILE A 610 19.28 4.11 -23.16
CA ILE A 610 20.68 4.50 -23.03
C ILE A 610 21.06 5.21 -24.31
N PRO A 611 21.39 6.51 -24.31
CA PRO A 611 21.66 7.25 -25.52
C PRO A 611 22.77 6.64 -26.36
N GLY A 612 22.49 6.36 -27.65
CA GLY A 612 23.47 5.82 -28.61
C GLY A 612 23.76 4.34 -28.47
N GLU A 613 23.09 3.60 -27.60
CA GLU A 613 23.30 2.17 -27.37
C GLU A 613 21.99 1.38 -27.56
N ASP A 614 22.13 0.07 -27.78
CA ASP A 614 21.01 -0.86 -27.98
C ASP A 614 21.00 -1.94 -26.88
N PRO A 615 20.37 -1.67 -25.71
CA PRO A 615 20.28 -2.64 -24.63
C PRO A 615 19.38 -3.82 -25.00
N LEU A 616 19.71 -5.01 -24.48
CA LEU A 616 18.85 -6.19 -24.60
C LEU A 616 17.47 -5.93 -23.99
N PHE A 617 16.47 -6.45 -24.65
CA PHE A 617 15.08 -6.42 -24.20
C PHE A 617 14.42 -7.79 -24.38
N ILE A 618 13.40 -8.08 -23.61
CA ILE A 618 12.57 -9.29 -23.70
C ILE A 618 11.22 -8.94 -24.34
N PRO A 619 10.50 -9.91 -24.91
CA PRO A 619 9.11 -9.70 -25.33
C PRO A 619 8.22 -9.24 -24.16
N PRO A 620 7.07 -8.61 -24.44
CA PRO A 620 6.13 -8.13 -23.42
C PRO A 620 5.65 -9.21 -22.45
N MET A 621 5.15 -8.77 -21.29
CA MET A 621 4.70 -9.65 -20.21
C MET A 621 3.65 -10.67 -20.66
N ASP A 622 2.72 -10.28 -21.53
CA ASP A 622 1.67 -11.15 -22.05
C ASP A 622 2.20 -12.31 -22.92
N GLU A 623 3.34 -12.13 -23.59
CA GLU A 623 4.02 -13.19 -24.33
C GLU A 623 4.89 -14.09 -23.44
N THR A 624 5.50 -13.51 -22.40
CA THR A 624 6.52 -14.19 -21.60
C THR A 624 5.95 -14.92 -20.40
N THR A 625 4.76 -14.56 -19.93
CA THR A 625 4.11 -15.19 -18.78
C THR A 625 2.90 -16.04 -19.17
N PHE A 626 2.44 -16.87 -18.24
CA PHE A 626 1.17 -17.58 -18.31
C PHE A 626 0.54 -17.62 -16.91
N ILE A 627 -0.75 -17.94 -16.87
CA ILE A 627 -1.47 -18.20 -15.63
C ILE A 627 -1.35 -19.68 -15.32
N ASP A 628 -0.78 -20.03 -14.16
CA ASP A 628 -0.57 -21.41 -13.73
C ASP A 628 -1.71 -21.89 -12.84
N PRO A 629 -2.61 -22.79 -13.31
CA PRO A 629 -3.71 -23.32 -12.51
C PRO A 629 -3.25 -24.16 -11.31
N ASP A 630 -2.07 -24.80 -11.44
CA ASP A 630 -1.49 -25.64 -10.39
C ASP A 630 -0.78 -24.81 -9.32
N PHE A 631 -0.59 -23.51 -9.58
CA PHE A 631 -0.03 -22.55 -8.65
C PHE A 631 -1.01 -21.40 -8.37
N ASP A 632 -2.21 -21.73 -7.91
CA ASP A 632 -3.28 -20.81 -7.48
C ASP A 632 -3.56 -19.67 -8.48
N PHE A 633 -3.40 -19.93 -9.77
CA PHE A 633 -3.58 -18.98 -10.87
C PHE A 633 -2.62 -17.77 -10.84
N HIS A 634 -1.43 -17.94 -10.25
CA HIS A 634 -0.38 -16.93 -10.32
C HIS A 634 0.13 -16.73 -11.75
N PHE A 635 0.62 -15.54 -12.04
CA PHE A 635 1.46 -15.31 -13.21
C PHE A 635 2.81 -15.95 -12.99
N VAL A 636 3.21 -16.81 -13.90
CA VAL A 636 4.48 -17.50 -13.90
C VAL A 636 5.22 -17.23 -15.19
N LEU A 637 6.52 -16.98 -15.12
CA LEU A 637 7.37 -16.83 -16.29
C LEU A 637 7.51 -18.17 -16.99
N LYS A 638 7.25 -18.23 -18.31
CA LYS A 638 7.42 -19.44 -19.12
C LYS A 638 8.87 -19.88 -19.13
N ASP A 639 9.15 -21.17 -18.99
CA ASP A 639 10.50 -21.73 -18.88
C ASP A 639 11.43 -21.28 -20.00
N LYS A 640 10.94 -21.20 -21.24
CA LYS A 640 11.71 -20.77 -22.40
C LYS A 640 12.26 -19.34 -22.31
N PHE A 641 11.71 -18.49 -21.41
CA PHE A 641 12.15 -17.11 -21.21
C PHE A 641 12.98 -16.90 -19.95
N GLN A 642 13.14 -17.92 -19.08
CA GLN A 642 13.90 -17.82 -17.83
C GLN A 642 15.32 -17.30 -18.08
N ASP A 643 16.06 -17.93 -18.97
CA ASP A 643 17.43 -17.52 -19.34
C ASP A 643 17.46 -16.12 -19.99
N ALA A 644 16.46 -15.79 -20.81
CA ALA A 644 16.38 -14.50 -21.46
C ALA A 644 16.21 -13.37 -20.44
N VAL A 645 15.30 -13.55 -19.47
CA VAL A 645 15.10 -12.58 -18.38
C VAL A 645 16.37 -12.38 -17.57
N LEU A 646 17.07 -13.45 -17.20
CA LEU A 646 18.33 -13.36 -16.45
C LEU A 646 19.43 -12.66 -17.25
N LYS A 647 19.51 -12.90 -18.56
CA LYS A 647 20.49 -12.27 -19.47
C LYS A 647 20.25 -10.79 -19.70
N THR A 648 19.03 -10.28 -19.48
CA THR A 648 18.72 -8.86 -19.63
C THR A 648 18.96 -8.03 -18.38
N LYS A 649 19.30 -8.65 -17.24
CA LYS A 649 19.54 -7.94 -16.00
C LYS A 649 20.71 -6.98 -16.08
N GLU A 650 20.47 -5.76 -15.69
CA GLU A 650 21.53 -4.78 -15.45
C GLU A 650 22.10 -5.01 -14.06
N HIS A 651 23.41 -4.88 -13.91
CA HIS A 651 24.12 -5.06 -12.65
C HIS A 651 24.83 -3.77 -12.25
N CYS A 652 24.89 -3.50 -10.95
CA CYS A 652 25.49 -2.31 -10.39
C CYS A 652 26.46 -2.66 -9.25
N VAL A 653 27.62 -2.04 -9.22
CA VAL A 653 28.50 -1.96 -8.03
C VAL A 653 28.66 -0.50 -7.67
N ARG A 654 28.47 -0.17 -6.40
CA ARG A 654 28.58 1.18 -5.90
C ARG A 654 29.41 1.23 -4.61
N THR A 655 30.30 2.20 -4.53
CA THR A 655 31.01 2.61 -3.31
C THR A 655 30.51 3.98 -2.85
N GLU A 656 31.14 4.62 -1.89
CA GLU A 656 30.71 5.95 -1.41
C GLU A 656 30.74 7.02 -2.52
N ARG A 657 31.66 6.90 -3.45
CA ARG A 657 31.89 7.88 -4.51
C ARG A 657 31.50 7.41 -5.90
N PHE A 658 31.85 6.18 -6.27
CA PHE A 658 31.71 5.70 -7.64
C PHE A 658 30.56 4.70 -7.81
N LYS A 659 29.87 4.78 -8.91
CA LYS A 659 28.83 3.84 -9.35
C LYS A 659 29.18 3.29 -10.72
N TYR A 660 29.38 1.98 -10.80
CA TYR A 660 29.62 1.25 -12.03
C TYR A 660 28.40 0.43 -12.41
N ILE A 661 27.96 0.56 -13.67
CA ILE A 661 26.79 -0.13 -14.21
C ILE A 661 27.21 -0.93 -15.43
N ARG A 662 26.78 -2.19 -15.46
CA ARG A 662 26.91 -3.07 -16.62
C ARG A 662 25.54 -3.47 -17.13
N THR A 663 25.19 -3.02 -18.33
CA THR A 663 23.93 -3.29 -19.01
C THR A 663 24.18 -4.26 -20.16
N PRO A 664 23.49 -5.40 -20.26
CA PRO A 664 23.57 -6.26 -21.43
C PRO A 664 23.03 -5.54 -22.67
N GLY A 665 23.82 -5.51 -23.72
CA GLY A 665 23.44 -4.98 -25.04
C GLY A 665 23.36 -6.06 -26.09
N VAL A 666 22.75 -5.76 -27.22
CA VAL A 666 22.55 -6.71 -28.32
C VAL A 666 23.89 -7.23 -28.89
N ASN A 667 24.88 -6.37 -29.04
CA ASN A 667 26.17 -6.73 -29.64
C ASN A 667 27.30 -6.84 -28.60
N ARG A 668 27.18 -6.15 -27.47
CA ARG A 668 28.22 -6.09 -26.44
C ARG A 668 27.61 -5.65 -25.09
N SER A 669 28.32 -5.88 -24.00
CA SER A 669 27.99 -5.25 -22.71
C SER A 669 28.25 -3.74 -22.78
N ILE A 670 27.31 -2.96 -22.27
CA ILE A 670 27.37 -1.51 -22.15
C ILE A 670 27.82 -1.19 -20.74
N GLU A 671 29.04 -0.67 -20.61
CA GLU A 671 29.65 -0.34 -19.32
C GLU A 671 29.68 1.17 -19.10
N ARG A 672 29.26 1.62 -17.92
CA ARG A 672 29.24 3.04 -17.55
C ARG A 672 29.78 3.21 -16.13
N LEU A 673 30.46 4.33 -15.88
CA LEU A 673 31.01 4.69 -14.59
C LEU A 673 30.64 6.14 -14.26
N PHE A 674 30.15 6.38 -13.04
CA PHE A 674 29.74 7.69 -12.59
C PHE A 674 30.44 8.08 -11.29
N ASP A 675 30.82 9.36 -11.14
CA ASP A 675 31.32 9.95 -9.90
C ASP A 675 30.15 10.66 -9.20
N LEU A 676 29.55 10.03 -8.21
CA LEU A 676 28.33 10.50 -7.55
C LEU A 676 28.50 11.80 -6.73
N ARG A 677 29.74 12.23 -6.47
CA ARG A 677 30.01 13.53 -5.86
C ARG A 677 29.80 14.68 -6.82
N GLU A 678 30.17 14.47 -8.10
CA GLU A 678 30.03 15.48 -9.16
C GLU A 678 28.74 15.31 -9.97
N ASP A 679 28.17 14.11 -9.97
CA ASP A 679 27.07 13.71 -10.86
C ASP A 679 26.14 12.69 -10.17
N PRO A 680 25.33 13.12 -9.18
CA PRO A 680 24.46 12.24 -8.42
C PRO A 680 23.34 11.60 -9.27
N HIS A 681 23.02 12.19 -10.43
CA HIS A 681 21.99 11.68 -11.34
C HIS A 681 22.55 10.80 -12.47
N CYS A 682 23.84 10.47 -12.44
CA CYS A 682 24.47 9.54 -13.40
C CYS A 682 24.27 9.96 -14.88
N GLU A 683 24.47 11.22 -15.21
CA GLU A 683 24.31 11.75 -16.56
C GLU A 683 25.59 11.68 -17.38
N ARG A 684 26.78 11.72 -16.75
CA ARG A 684 28.09 11.81 -17.39
C ARG A 684 28.93 10.57 -17.17
N ASP A 685 29.09 9.75 -18.21
CA ASP A 685 29.93 8.55 -18.15
C ASP A 685 31.43 8.91 -18.03
N MET A 686 32.04 8.54 -16.90
CA MET A 686 33.40 8.84 -16.50
C MET A 686 34.38 7.67 -16.75
N LYS A 687 33.98 6.58 -17.42
CA LYS A 687 34.81 5.36 -17.58
C LYS A 687 36.14 5.61 -18.26
N THR A 688 36.23 6.60 -19.16
CA THR A 688 37.48 7.00 -19.85
C THR A 688 38.37 7.86 -18.97
N ARG A 689 37.76 8.65 -18.06
CA ARG A 689 38.47 9.52 -17.12
C ARG A 689 39.03 8.74 -15.94
N TYR A 690 38.38 7.66 -15.53
CA TYR A 690 38.76 6.80 -14.38
C TYR A 690 38.85 5.31 -14.79
N PRO A 691 39.76 4.93 -15.75
CA PRO A 691 39.82 3.57 -16.28
C PRO A 691 40.23 2.54 -15.21
N GLU A 692 41.04 2.91 -14.23
CA GLU A 692 41.46 2.03 -13.14
C GLU A 692 40.29 1.75 -12.18
N VAL A 693 39.50 2.76 -11.81
CA VAL A 693 38.30 2.60 -11.00
C VAL A 693 37.32 1.67 -11.69
N LYS A 694 37.07 1.91 -12.99
CA LYS A 694 36.22 1.05 -13.83
C LYS A 694 36.68 -0.40 -13.79
N ALA A 695 37.96 -0.65 -13.98
CA ALA A 695 38.50 -2.01 -13.96
C ALA A 695 38.33 -2.72 -12.62
N ARG A 696 38.58 -2.02 -11.51
CA ARG A 696 38.41 -2.55 -10.15
C ARG A 696 36.96 -2.89 -9.82
N LEU A 697 36.01 -1.99 -10.11
CA LEU A 697 34.58 -2.21 -9.89
C LEU A 697 34.04 -3.31 -10.81
N SER A 698 34.49 -3.40 -12.05
CA SER A 698 34.18 -4.49 -12.96
C SER A 698 34.64 -5.84 -12.42
N ALA A 699 35.88 -5.93 -11.92
CA ALA A 699 36.42 -7.16 -11.31
C ALA A 699 35.64 -7.57 -10.06
N ALA A 700 35.28 -6.61 -9.18
CA ALA A 700 34.47 -6.87 -8.02
C ALA A 700 33.06 -7.39 -8.38
N MET A 701 32.46 -6.85 -9.46
CA MET A 701 31.19 -7.35 -10.01
C MET A 701 31.33 -8.79 -10.49
N ASP A 702 32.38 -9.11 -11.24
CA ASP A 702 32.61 -10.46 -11.75
C ASP A 702 32.84 -11.47 -10.63
N GLU A 703 33.59 -11.08 -9.58
CA GLU A 703 33.77 -11.89 -8.38
C GLU A 703 32.42 -12.14 -7.67
N TRP A 704 31.60 -11.10 -7.47
CA TRP A 704 30.29 -11.22 -6.84
C TRP A 704 29.34 -12.12 -7.66
N LEU A 705 29.30 -11.98 -8.97
CA LEU A 705 28.43 -12.78 -9.85
C LEU A 705 28.83 -14.25 -9.93
N THR A 706 30.12 -14.57 -9.73
CA THR A 706 30.65 -15.93 -9.87
C THR A 706 30.83 -16.68 -8.56
N THR A 707 31.20 -15.95 -7.50
CA THR A 707 31.54 -16.55 -6.20
C THR A 707 30.61 -16.14 -5.07
N HIS A 708 29.67 -15.23 -5.31
CA HIS A 708 28.78 -14.58 -4.35
C HIS A 708 29.53 -13.77 -3.28
N LYS A 709 30.85 -13.55 -3.43
CA LYS A 709 31.64 -12.75 -2.51
C LYS A 709 31.34 -11.26 -2.69
N GLN A 710 31.05 -10.58 -1.60
CA GLN A 710 30.87 -9.14 -1.54
C GLN A 710 32.16 -8.49 -1.08
N SER A 711 32.88 -7.89 -2.01
CA SER A 711 34.10 -7.15 -1.67
C SER A 711 33.76 -5.86 -0.92
N THR A 712 34.44 -5.58 0.18
CA THR A 712 34.40 -4.29 0.86
C THR A 712 35.06 -3.19 0.03
N THR A 713 34.80 -1.93 0.33
CA THR A 713 35.48 -0.79 -0.31
C THR A 713 37.01 -0.91 -0.18
N ALA A 714 37.52 -1.39 0.94
CA ALA A 714 38.93 -1.59 1.16
C ALA A 714 39.52 -2.73 0.28
N GLU A 715 38.77 -3.81 0.05
CA GLU A 715 39.17 -4.89 -0.87
C GLU A 715 39.19 -4.43 -2.31
N ILE A 716 38.21 -3.60 -2.71
CA ILE A 716 38.11 -3.05 -4.08
C ILE A 716 39.28 -2.10 -4.38
N TYR A 717 39.59 -1.17 -3.46
CA TYR A 717 40.58 -0.11 -3.73
C TYR A 717 41.95 -0.34 -3.07
N GLY A 718 42.07 -1.29 -2.12
CA GLY A 718 43.29 -1.54 -1.39
C GLY A 718 43.64 -0.42 -0.42
N ILE A 719 44.91 -0.29 -0.07
CA ILE A 719 45.42 0.68 0.91
C ILE A 719 45.23 2.13 0.46
N LEU A 720 45.15 2.37 -0.86
CA LEU A 720 45.06 3.71 -1.42
C LEU A 720 43.70 4.40 -1.16
N GLY A 721 42.63 3.62 -1.01
CA GLY A 721 41.27 4.17 -0.90
C GLY A 721 40.76 4.82 -2.19
N GLU A 722 39.46 5.03 -2.29
CA GLU A 722 38.83 5.57 -3.51
C GLU A 722 39.16 7.05 -3.80
N ASP A 723 39.51 7.82 -2.76
CA ASP A 723 39.79 9.25 -2.89
C ASP A 723 41.19 9.56 -3.47
N THR A 724 42.06 8.58 -3.46
CA THR A 724 43.46 8.75 -3.98
C THR A 724 43.56 8.46 -5.49
N LEU A 725 42.53 7.85 -6.07
CA LEU A 725 42.53 7.55 -7.51
C LEU A 725 42.28 8.84 -8.31
N GLN A 726 43.33 9.29 -9.01
CA GLN A 726 43.30 10.50 -9.80
C GLN A 726 42.72 10.24 -11.21
N PRO A 727 42.00 11.21 -11.78
CA PRO A 727 41.60 11.12 -13.18
C PRO A 727 42.83 11.06 -14.09
N THR A 728 42.73 10.29 -15.14
CA THR A 728 43.70 10.41 -16.26
C THR A 728 43.60 11.80 -16.87
N ALA A 729 44.72 12.40 -17.23
CA ALA A 729 44.73 13.69 -17.93
C ALA A 729 43.83 13.62 -19.18
N PRO A 730 43.12 14.70 -19.54
CA PRO A 730 42.20 14.73 -20.68
C PRO A 730 42.87 14.43 -22.01
#